data_4efefd19200ceedc7b44fff16e0e0818
#
_entry.id   4efefd19200ceedc7b44fff16e0e0818
#
_cell.length_a   1.000
_cell.length_b   1.000
_cell.length_c   1.000
_cell.angle_alpha   90.00
_cell.angle_beta   90.00
_cell.angle_gamma   90.00
#
_symmetry.space_group_name_H-M   'P 1'
#
loop_
_entity.id
_entity.type
_entity.pdbx_description
1 polymer ?
#
loop_
_entity_poly.entity_id
_entity_poly.type
_entity_poly.pdbx_seq_one_letter_code
_entity_poly.pdbx_strand_id
1 'polypeptide(L)'
;MPEIVRIILSIVFFVSGALGTLYQVLWGRLLENFIGLTAYAYAAILSVFIGGLALGSRFLSPWADRWNPLRVYAFLEGCVGIYALLYPSACPAIIRLILRTFPDMNPLTPPPWPYYAIKIGIPWVLLLPATFAMGGTYPAMVKTMAYEFHKLGRVAAMLYALHTWGASVGPLVAIFGLLPALGLSGTNLRAALVSLAIAVVTYLLSIGYDPSSGGARGVSPQVRESSTEASYPTSLRPWVLGALFGAGVVSFVCETLWIRYFTVVLGSTTNAFALMLSAVIAGIALGSSFLTRIESWLARGKKHATAFALALGGAGLVIVSFQHLYSRIPFWITRWSRIFRPDPVAYPFYELGRYALCFSVIAAPAFFFGMLLPLGVKVVVRDRAHAAEDTGRAYAVNSAGNVVGALLGGLGVLPLLGIYKGMMLSALLCIALSVVVFGRMSFRRGLGWTLALGATFFLLRPQTPWDPRIFTLEAPRLHFVGGDWNAPFRTYRVLHYEEDPGGQILVVENKNNKNIIAYLNGKAEIALFPPYDPLSVHMAMLLFPRTPTRVLILGSGVGISAATVLRYPVGYVVGVEILRGLPPLSPLFSPVTDPLQGRPNYRFVFEDAKSYLLWVPPQSWDIVIGQGANPWITSIGNLYTLENFQRIRRALREDGIYAQVFYVGESTNTAFLVLLRTLREVFPYVYIFRINPRVVVFLASPGPIRPDWKAVAYRAEIPLVRQDLEFARLTGLLPLLLLQSHTPEAVDRLLQKAPPGPVHTDENLWIPLRAPRLYFTGEPLDVLDGTDQRIHGPLENLFVSEYVRFQPPSDEDWNRAIREVQAWGNFPIPIDWRWFKASLPRP
;
A
#
# COMPACT_ATOMS: atom_id res chain seq x y z
N MET A 1 -44.07 5.78 -6.84
CA MET A 1 -43.20 6.12 -5.67
C MET A 1 -43.15 7.63 -5.56
N PRO A 2 -43.43 8.24 -4.39
CA PRO A 2 -43.30 9.68 -4.18
C PRO A 2 -41.90 10.17 -4.51
N GLU A 3 -41.76 11.36 -5.04
CA GLU A 3 -40.47 11.92 -5.47
C GLU A 3 -39.50 12.07 -4.30
N ILE A 4 -39.97 12.47 -3.14
CA ILE A 4 -39.21 12.58 -1.90
C ILE A 4 -38.60 11.24 -1.50
N VAL A 5 -39.37 10.14 -1.56
CA VAL A 5 -38.84 8.79 -1.23
C VAL A 5 -37.76 8.40 -2.20
N ARG A 6 -37.91 8.71 -3.48
CA ARG A 6 -36.87 8.43 -4.50
C ARG A 6 -35.58 9.20 -4.23
N ILE A 7 -35.68 10.46 -3.84
CA ILE A 7 -34.55 11.30 -3.49
C ILE A 7 -33.82 10.72 -2.25
N ILE A 8 -34.55 10.39 -1.19
CA ILE A 8 -34.00 9.83 0.04
C ILE A 8 -33.26 8.50 -0.28
N LEU A 9 -33.88 7.57 -1.03
CA LEU A 9 -33.27 6.32 -1.40
C LEU A 9 -32.03 6.52 -2.28
N SER A 10 -32.00 7.54 -3.12
CA SER A 10 -30.83 7.89 -3.93
C SER A 10 -29.66 8.37 -3.05
N ILE A 11 -29.92 9.22 -2.06
CA ILE A 11 -28.94 9.70 -1.09
C ILE A 11 -28.43 8.52 -0.23
N VAL A 12 -29.35 7.73 0.30
CA VAL A 12 -29.01 6.54 1.10
C VAL A 12 -28.09 5.62 0.32
N PHE A 13 -28.38 5.35 -0.95
CA PHE A 13 -27.61 4.45 -1.77
C PHE A 13 -26.24 5.00 -2.18
N PHE A 14 -26.12 6.31 -2.35
CA PHE A 14 -24.84 7.01 -2.51
C PHE A 14 -23.98 6.86 -1.24
N VAL A 15 -24.55 7.10 -0.05
CA VAL A 15 -23.83 6.98 1.23
C VAL A 15 -23.44 5.54 1.50
N SER A 16 -24.30 4.56 1.22
CA SER A 16 -23.98 3.12 1.32
C SER A 16 -22.77 2.75 0.46
N GLY A 17 -22.69 3.30 -0.78
CA GLY A 17 -21.51 3.12 -1.62
C GLY A 17 -20.23 3.67 -1.00
N ALA A 18 -20.29 4.87 -0.40
CA ALA A 18 -19.15 5.48 0.28
C ALA A 18 -18.70 4.65 1.50
N LEU A 19 -19.65 4.14 2.27
CA LEU A 19 -19.37 3.27 3.42
C LEU A 19 -18.72 1.95 3.00
N GLY A 20 -19.15 1.34 1.89
CA GLY A 20 -18.58 0.10 1.39
C GLY A 20 -17.07 0.18 1.15
N THR A 21 -16.60 1.20 0.44
CA THR A 21 -15.17 1.42 0.19
C THR A 21 -14.42 1.95 1.41
N LEU A 22 -15.09 2.71 2.27
CA LEU A 22 -14.53 3.13 3.55
C LEU A 22 -14.25 1.91 4.44
N TYR A 23 -15.18 0.96 4.58
CA TYR A 23 -14.95 -0.30 5.30
C TYR A 23 -13.83 -1.13 4.66
N GLN A 24 -13.74 -1.18 3.34
CA GLN A 24 -12.64 -1.86 2.65
C GLN A 24 -11.27 -1.30 3.09
N VAL A 25 -11.13 0.02 3.17
CA VAL A 25 -9.91 0.67 3.65
C VAL A 25 -9.64 0.36 5.11
N LEU A 26 -10.64 0.53 5.99
CA LEU A 26 -10.48 0.34 7.44
C LEU A 26 -10.15 -1.11 7.81
N TRP A 27 -10.96 -2.05 7.31
CA TRP A 27 -10.81 -3.46 7.66
C TRP A 27 -9.58 -4.08 7.01
N GLY A 28 -9.21 -3.60 5.81
CA GLY A 28 -7.93 -3.93 5.19
C GLY A 28 -6.76 -3.54 6.09
N ARG A 29 -6.75 -2.31 6.62
CA ARG A 29 -5.71 -1.82 7.53
C ARG A 29 -5.60 -2.62 8.83
N LEU A 30 -6.72 -3.01 9.42
CA LEU A 30 -6.70 -3.84 10.62
C LEU A 30 -6.12 -5.24 10.35
N LEU A 31 -6.43 -5.82 9.19
CA LEU A 31 -5.90 -7.12 8.78
C LEU A 31 -4.43 -7.08 8.39
N GLU A 32 -3.95 -6.00 7.76
CA GLU A 32 -2.54 -5.82 7.40
C GLU A 32 -1.59 -6.03 8.59
N ASN A 33 -2.01 -5.65 9.80
CA ASN A 33 -1.24 -5.84 11.03
C ASN A 33 -0.98 -7.31 11.39
N PHE A 34 -1.76 -8.23 10.80
CA PHE A 34 -1.63 -9.67 11.03
C PHE A 34 -1.09 -10.41 9.81
N ILE A 35 -1.69 -10.19 8.64
CA ILE A 35 -1.31 -10.92 7.42
C ILE A 35 -0.11 -10.30 6.71
N GLY A 36 0.26 -9.06 7.07
CA GLY A 36 1.32 -8.30 6.44
C GLY A 36 0.90 -7.60 5.14
N LEU A 37 1.85 -6.90 4.52
CA LEU A 37 1.67 -6.14 3.26
C LEU A 37 2.21 -6.91 2.04
N THR A 38 2.23 -8.23 2.10
CA THR A 38 2.65 -9.06 0.98
C THR A 38 1.60 -9.07 -0.13
N ALA A 39 2.01 -9.31 -1.38
CA ALA A 39 1.10 -9.35 -2.51
C ALA A 39 -0.02 -10.41 -2.35
N TYR A 40 0.31 -11.58 -1.79
CA TYR A 40 -0.69 -12.62 -1.53
C TYR A 40 -1.70 -12.21 -0.45
N ALA A 41 -1.25 -11.46 0.57
CA ALA A 41 -2.13 -10.93 1.62
C ALA A 41 -3.13 -9.91 1.04
N TYR A 42 -2.63 -8.97 0.22
CA TYR A 42 -3.47 -7.98 -0.44
C TYR A 42 -4.46 -8.62 -1.41
N ALA A 43 -3.99 -9.57 -2.23
CA ALA A 43 -4.86 -10.34 -3.13
C ALA A 43 -5.93 -11.14 -2.37
N ALA A 44 -5.59 -11.70 -1.20
CA ALA A 44 -6.54 -12.39 -0.33
C ALA A 44 -7.63 -11.45 0.18
N ILE A 45 -7.27 -10.28 0.75
CA ILE A 45 -8.26 -9.29 1.24
C ILE A 45 -9.20 -8.88 0.10
N LEU A 46 -8.66 -8.51 -1.05
CA LEU A 46 -9.42 -8.03 -2.19
C LEU A 46 -10.34 -9.13 -2.76
N SER A 47 -9.82 -10.37 -2.86
CA SER A 47 -10.61 -11.51 -3.35
C SER A 47 -11.79 -11.83 -2.45
N VAL A 48 -11.63 -11.74 -1.13
CA VAL A 48 -12.72 -11.96 -0.17
C VAL A 48 -13.74 -10.84 -0.23
N PHE A 49 -13.29 -9.59 -0.27
CA PHE A 49 -14.20 -8.47 -0.31
C PHE A 49 -15.13 -8.55 -1.53
N ILE A 50 -14.56 -8.74 -2.71
CA ILE A 50 -15.31 -8.86 -3.96
C ILE A 50 -16.04 -10.22 -4.07
N GLY A 51 -15.41 -11.30 -3.60
CA GLY A 51 -16.01 -12.62 -3.56
C GLY A 51 -17.26 -12.67 -2.68
N GLY A 52 -17.22 -12.00 -1.53
CA GLY A 52 -18.39 -11.83 -0.66
C GLY A 52 -19.53 -11.07 -1.36
N LEU A 53 -19.20 -9.97 -2.07
CA LEU A 53 -20.19 -9.25 -2.90
C LEU A 53 -20.80 -10.16 -3.96
N ALA A 54 -19.99 -10.99 -4.64
CA ALA A 54 -20.46 -11.94 -5.65
C ALA A 54 -21.40 -12.98 -5.07
N LEU A 55 -21.00 -13.61 -3.96
CA LEU A 55 -21.81 -14.64 -3.28
C LEU A 55 -23.10 -14.04 -2.72
N GLY A 56 -23.02 -12.89 -2.04
CA GLY A 56 -24.20 -12.20 -1.51
C GLY A 56 -25.17 -11.81 -2.60
N SER A 57 -24.68 -11.27 -3.70
CA SER A 57 -25.52 -10.92 -4.84
C SER A 57 -26.20 -12.15 -5.47
N ARG A 58 -25.50 -13.30 -5.52
CA ARG A 58 -26.06 -14.54 -6.08
C ARG A 58 -27.13 -15.17 -5.18
N PHE A 59 -26.93 -15.16 -3.86
CA PHE A 59 -27.78 -15.90 -2.93
C PHE A 59 -28.85 -15.04 -2.26
N LEU A 60 -28.64 -13.74 -2.06
CA LEU A 60 -29.57 -12.86 -1.37
C LEU A 60 -30.54 -12.13 -2.33
N SER A 61 -30.19 -11.96 -3.61
CA SER A 61 -31.06 -11.27 -4.56
C SER A 61 -32.45 -11.93 -4.73
N PRO A 62 -32.65 -13.27 -4.70
CA PRO A 62 -33.98 -13.86 -4.75
C PRO A 62 -34.88 -13.49 -3.58
N TRP A 63 -34.30 -13.08 -2.44
CA TRP A 63 -35.10 -12.60 -1.30
C TRP A 63 -35.81 -11.30 -1.64
N ALA A 64 -35.19 -10.41 -2.41
CA ALA A 64 -35.80 -9.17 -2.86
C ALA A 64 -36.91 -9.38 -3.90
N ASP A 65 -36.95 -10.54 -4.58
CA ASP A 65 -38.05 -10.91 -5.48
C ASP A 65 -39.23 -11.52 -4.71
N ARG A 66 -38.98 -12.18 -3.56
CA ARG A 66 -39.99 -12.88 -2.75
C ARG A 66 -40.61 -12.01 -1.64
N TRP A 67 -39.80 -11.10 -1.07
CA TRP A 67 -40.18 -10.23 0.04
C TRP A 67 -40.18 -8.76 -0.38
N ASN A 68 -40.65 -7.87 0.51
CA ASN A 68 -40.55 -6.43 0.27
C ASN A 68 -39.06 -6.07 0.10
N PRO A 69 -38.61 -5.65 -1.10
CA PRO A 69 -37.21 -5.44 -1.40
C PRO A 69 -36.56 -4.32 -0.57
N LEU A 70 -37.35 -3.34 -0.10
CA LEU A 70 -36.87 -2.28 0.75
C LEU A 70 -36.60 -2.77 2.19
N ARG A 71 -37.40 -3.71 2.70
CA ARG A 71 -37.13 -4.40 3.98
C ARG A 71 -35.88 -5.27 3.91
N VAL A 72 -35.72 -5.99 2.78
CA VAL A 72 -34.49 -6.77 2.54
C VAL A 72 -33.26 -5.86 2.55
N TYR A 73 -33.32 -4.73 1.85
CA TYR A 73 -32.23 -3.76 1.86
C TYR A 73 -31.92 -3.24 3.28
N ALA A 74 -32.95 -2.84 4.03
CA ALA A 74 -32.82 -2.38 5.41
C ALA A 74 -32.18 -3.44 6.33
N PHE A 75 -32.61 -4.70 6.19
CA PHE A 75 -32.04 -5.82 6.95
C PHE A 75 -30.55 -6.01 6.63
N LEU A 76 -30.18 -5.99 5.36
CA LEU A 76 -28.79 -6.19 4.94
C LEU A 76 -27.88 -5.05 5.43
N GLU A 77 -28.30 -3.80 5.32
CA GLU A 77 -27.55 -2.64 5.86
C GLU A 77 -27.43 -2.71 7.41
N GLY A 78 -28.49 -3.19 8.09
CA GLY A 78 -28.46 -3.44 9.52
C GLY A 78 -27.42 -4.50 9.92
N CYS A 79 -27.35 -5.60 9.16
CA CYS A 79 -26.34 -6.64 9.36
C CYS A 79 -24.91 -6.08 9.17
N VAL A 80 -24.70 -5.26 8.13
CA VAL A 80 -23.40 -4.60 7.90
C VAL A 80 -23.04 -3.68 9.05
N GLY A 81 -23.97 -2.85 9.50
CA GLY A 81 -23.75 -1.90 10.60
C GLY A 81 -23.44 -2.59 11.93
N ILE A 82 -24.19 -3.67 12.29
CA ILE A 82 -23.93 -4.47 13.50
C ILE A 82 -22.57 -5.14 13.40
N TYR A 83 -22.27 -5.73 12.24
CA TYR A 83 -20.98 -6.39 12.03
C TYR A 83 -19.82 -5.39 12.15
N ALA A 84 -19.95 -4.20 11.59
CA ALA A 84 -18.96 -3.14 11.68
C ALA A 84 -18.70 -2.71 13.15
N LEU A 85 -19.71 -2.68 14.02
CA LEU A 85 -19.51 -2.43 15.45
C LEU A 85 -18.70 -3.52 16.13
N LEU A 86 -18.88 -4.77 15.73
CA LEU A 86 -18.21 -5.94 16.34
C LEU A 86 -16.77 -6.12 15.81
N TYR A 87 -16.50 -5.71 14.58
CA TYR A 87 -15.25 -6.01 13.87
C TYR A 87 -13.97 -5.59 14.60
N PRO A 88 -13.85 -4.35 15.17
CA PRO A 88 -12.63 -3.93 15.87
C PRO A 88 -12.28 -4.80 17.09
N SER A 89 -13.28 -5.43 17.72
CA SER A 89 -13.09 -6.35 18.85
C SER A 89 -12.89 -7.79 18.40
N ALA A 90 -13.64 -8.22 17.39
CA ALA A 90 -13.60 -9.57 16.87
C ALA A 90 -12.27 -9.89 16.17
N CYS A 91 -11.77 -8.98 15.35
CA CYS A 91 -10.54 -9.19 14.59
C CYS A 91 -9.33 -9.48 15.49
N PRO A 92 -8.96 -8.64 16.49
CA PRO A 92 -7.86 -8.97 17.38
C PRO A 92 -8.11 -10.20 18.26
N ALA A 93 -9.37 -10.49 18.63
CA ALA A 93 -9.70 -11.66 19.43
C ALA A 93 -9.46 -12.96 18.66
N ILE A 94 -9.91 -13.03 17.42
CA ILE A 94 -9.69 -14.19 16.53
C ILE A 94 -8.19 -14.38 16.27
N ILE A 95 -7.45 -13.29 16.01
CA ILE A 95 -6.00 -13.35 15.81
C ILE A 95 -5.31 -13.91 17.06
N ARG A 96 -5.64 -13.41 18.25
CA ARG A 96 -5.09 -13.94 19.50
C ARG A 96 -5.41 -15.41 19.73
N LEU A 97 -6.63 -15.85 19.39
CA LEU A 97 -7.02 -17.25 19.48
C LEU A 97 -6.13 -18.11 18.58
N ILE A 98 -5.90 -17.70 17.34
CA ILE A 98 -5.06 -18.43 16.38
C ILE A 98 -3.61 -18.51 16.85
N LEU A 99 -3.03 -17.40 17.32
CA LEU A 99 -1.66 -17.37 17.84
C LEU A 99 -1.49 -18.28 19.07
N ARG A 100 -2.56 -18.45 19.89
CA ARG A 100 -2.56 -19.37 21.04
C ARG A 100 -2.73 -20.83 20.62
N THR A 101 -3.54 -21.09 19.60
CA THR A 101 -3.84 -22.46 19.13
C THR A 101 -2.67 -23.04 18.33
N PHE A 102 -1.90 -22.20 17.66
CA PHE A 102 -0.78 -22.60 16.80
C PHE A 102 0.53 -21.93 17.20
N PRO A 103 1.03 -22.07 18.44
CA PRO A 103 2.22 -21.37 18.92
C PRO A 103 3.50 -21.77 18.18
N ASP A 104 3.57 -23.01 17.67
CA ASP A 104 4.75 -23.58 17.02
C ASP A 104 4.85 -23.29 15.52
N MET A 105 3.90 -22.52 14.97
CA MET A 105 4.01 -22.04 13.59
C MET A 105 5.08 -20.97 13.43
N ASN A 106 6.29 -21.32 13.85
CA ASN A 106 7.44 -20.43 13.76
C ASN A 106 7.91 -20.31 12.31
N PRO A 107 7.94 -19.10 11.72
CA PRO A 107 8.46 -18.87 10.37
C PRO A 107 9.98 -19.05 10.25
N LEU A 108 10.68 -19.52 11.28
CA LEU A 108 12.11 -19.84 11.24
C LEU A 108 12.45 -21.04 10.31
N THR A 109 11.47 -21.85 9.98
CA THR A 109 11.52 -22.82 8.87
C THR A 109 10.78 -22.23 7.69
N PRO A 110 11.05 -22.59 6.39
CA PRO A 110 10.17 -22.17 5.31
C PRO A 110 8.75 -22.39 5.81
N PRO A 111 7.90 -21.36 5.86
CA PRO A 111 6.65 -21.47 6.57
C PRO A 111 5.89 -22.65 5.97
N PRO A 112 5.43 -23.61 6.78
CA PRO A 112 4.69 -24.74 6.25
C PRO A 112 3.43 -24.24 5.57
N TRP A 113 2.92 -24.97 4.58
CA TRP A 113 1.67 -24.59 3.89
C TRP A 113 0.52 -24.17 4.84
N PRO A 114 0.37 -24.78 6.06
CA PRO A 114 -0.66 -24.35 7.01
C PRO A 114 -0.55 -22.87 7.42
N TYR A 115 0.66 -22.32 7.52
CA TYR A 115 0.89 -20.90 7.83
C TYR A 115 0.24 -20.00 6.78
N TYR A 116 0.48 -20.27 5.49
CA TYR A 116 -0.12 -19.48 4.40
C TYR A 116 -1.63 -19.72 4.32
N ALA A 117 -2.08 -20.95 4.54
CA ALA A 117 -3.51 -21.27 4.56
C ALA A 117 -4.27 -20.49 5.65
N ILE A 118 -3.69 -20.35 6.84
CA ILE A 118 -4.26 -19.54 7.93
C ILE A 118 -4.27 -18.06 7.52
N LYS A 119 -3.15 -17.52 7.01
CA LYS A 119 -3.08 -16.11 6.59
C LYS A 119 -4.08 -15.77 5.49
N ILE A 120 -4.30 -16.65 4.53
CA ILE A 120 -5.28 -16.46 3.46
C ILE A 120 -6.70 -16.70 3.97
N GLY A 121 -6.90 -17.68 4.88
CA GLY A 121 -8.22 -18.06 5.38
C GLY A 121 -8.83 -17.06 6.35
N ILE A 122 -8.03 -16.37 7.16
CA ILE A 122 -8.52 -15.39 8.15
C ILE A 122 -9.30 -14.23 7.52
N PRO A 123 -8.84 -13.57 6.44
CA PRO A 123 -9.66 -12.60 5.73
C PRO A 123 -11.03 -13.13 5.32
N TRP A 124 -11.12 -14.40 4.87
CA TRP A 124 -12.40 -15.02 4.50
C TRP A 124 -13.35 -15.10 5.70
N VAL A 125 -12.86 -15.55 6.84
CA VAL A 125 -13.69 -15.64 8.07
C VAL A 125 -14.12 -14.24 8.53
N LEU A 126 -13.22 -13.26 8.47
CA LEU A 126 -13.43 -11.93 9.04
C LEU A 126 -14.14 -10.94 8.09
N LEU A 127 -14.03 -11.06 6.78
CA LEU A 127 -14.65 -10.11 5.85
C LEU A 127 -15.91 -10.64 5.18
N LEU A 128 -16.01 -11.96 4.99
CA LEU A 128 -17.12 -12.58 4.26
C LEU A 128 -18.50 -12.23 4.82
N PRO A 129 -18.78 -12.24 6.14
CA PRO A 129 -20.14 -11.99 6.63
C PRO A 129 -20.70 -10.62 6.20
N ALA A 130 -19.89 -9.56 6.34
CA ALA A 130 -20.31 -8.22 5.96
C ALA A 130 -20.40 -8.04 4.45
N THR A 131 -19.37 -8.50 3.72
CA THR A 131 -19.32 -8.36 2.26
C THR A 131 -20.40 -9.19 1.56
N PHE A 132 -20.77 -10.35 2.15
CA PHE A 132 -21.93 -11.14 1.72
C PHE A 132 -23.23 -10.35 1.86
N ALA A 133 -23.47 -9.70 3.00
CA ALA A 133 -24.64 -8.85 3.19
C ALA A 133 -24.64 -7.66 2.20
N MET A 134 -23.51 -6.97 2.02
CA MET A 134 -23.36 -5.87 1.06
C MET A 134 -23.70 -6.31 -0.39
N GLY A 135 -23.38 -7.55 -0.77
CA GLY A 135 -23.64 -8.07 -2.11
C GLY A 135 -25.13 -8.10 -2.52
N GLY A 136 -26.03 -8.23 -1.55
CA GLY A 136 -27.48 -8.23 -1.79
C GLY A 136 -28.12 -6.85 -1.93
N THR A 137 -27.42 -5.77 -1.54
CA THR A 137 -27.98 -4.41 -1.48
C THR A 137 -28.31 -3.82 -2.84
N TYR A 138 -27.41 -3.95 -3.83
CA TYR A 138 -27.64 -3.43 -5.18
C TYR A 138 -28.84 -4.07 -5.88
N PRO A 139 -28.99 -5.42 -5.98
CA PRO A 139 -30.17 -6.06 -6.56
C PRO A 139 -31.48 -5.68 -5.86
N ALA A 140 -31.46 -5.57 -4.53
CA ALA A 140 -32.63 -5.16 -3.75
C ALA A 140 -33.06 -3.73 -4.07
N MET A 141 -32.10 -2.80 -4.20
CA MET A 141 -32.40 -1.41 -4.54
C MET A 141 -32.89 -1.27 -5.99
N VAL A 142 -32.29 -2.02 -6.94
CA VAL A 142 -32.77 -2.05 -8.34
C VAL A 142 -34.24 -2.51 -8.39
N LYS A 143 -34.60 -3.59 -7.68
CA LYS A 143 -35.97 -4.08 -7.60
C LYS A 143 -36.91 -3.06 -6.98
N THR A 144 -36.47 -2.35 -5.93
CA THR A 144 -37.28 -1.29 -5.26
C THR A 144 -37.59 -0.15 -6.19
N MET A 145 -36.64 0.33 -6.99
CA MET A 145 -36.78 1.54 -7.80
C MET A 145 -37.25 1.30 -9.25
N ALA A 146 -37.09 0.05 -9.77
CA ALA A 146 -37.52 -0.31 -11.13
C ALA A 146 -39.04 -0.63 -11.19
N TYR A 147 -39.82 0.39 -11.15
CA TYR A 147 -41.30 0.28 -11.15
C TYR A 147 -41.91 -0.25 -12.47
N GLU A 148 -41.23 0.08 -13.58
CA GLU A 148 -41.62 -0.29 -14.93
C GLU A 148 -40.47 -1.02 -15.62
N PHE A 149 -40.73 -2.17 -16.25
CA PHE A 149 -39.70 -2.99 -16.90
C PHE A 149 -38.92 -2.22 -18.00
N HIS A 150 -39.60 -1.38 -18.75
CA HIS A 150 -38.95 -0.57 -19.80
C HIS A 150 -37.94 0.46 -19.22
N LYS A 151 -38.09 0.86 -17.96
CA LYS A 151 -37.15 1.76 -17.25
C LYS A 151 -36.04 1.05 -16.50
N LEU A 152 -36.05 -0.30 -16.47
CA LEU A 152 -35.09 -1.10 -15.70
C LEU A 152 -33.64 -0.75 -16.05
N GLY A 153 -33.29 -0.65 -17.33
CA GLY A 153 -31.92 -0.32 -17.74
C GLY A 153 -31.48 1.05 -17.24
N ARG A 154 -32.36 2.05 -17.32
CA ARG A 154 -32.08 3.41 -16.82
C ARG A 154 -31.93 3.44 -15.31
N VAL A 155 -32.82 2.73 -14.60
CA VAL A 155 -32.77 2.66 -13.12
C VAL A 155 -31.52 1.92 -12.66
N ALA A 156 -31.19 0.77 -13.26
CA ALA A 156 -29.99 0.03 -12.95
C ALA A 156 -28.72 0.88 -13.18
N ALA A 157 -28.62 1.57 -14.33
CA ALA A 157 -27.50 2.45 -14.63
C ALA A 157 -27.41 3.64 -13.65
N MET A 158 -28.55 4.27 -13.30
CA MET A 158 -28.59 5.39 -12.35
C MET A 158 -28.16 4.95 -10.96
N LEU A 159 -28.67 3.84 -10.46
CA LEU A 159 -28.30 3.31 -9.15
C LEU A 159 -26.83 2.87 -9.11
N TYR A 160 -26.39 2.20 -10.15
CA TYR A 160 -24.97 1.81 -10.24
C TYR A 160 -24.07 3.06 -10.25
N ALA A 161 -24.43 4.10 -11.00
CA ALA A 161 -23.70 5.38 -11.00
C ALA A 161 -23.68 6.03 -9.61
N LEU A 162 -24.85 6.16 -8.95
CA LEU A 162 -24.95 6.77 -7.61
C LEU A 162 -24.11 6.04 -6.58
N HIS A 163 -24.24 4.72 -6.51
CA HIS A 163 -23.47 3.88 -5.58
C HIS A 163 -21.96 4.00 -5.86
N THR A 164 -21.57 3.96 -7.12
CA THR A 164 -20.17 4.04 -7.53
C THR A 164 -19.58 5.44 -7.30
N TRP A 165 -20.36 6.53 -7.48
CA TRP A 165 -19.94 7.87 -7.07
C TRP A 165 -19.72 7.95 -5.56
N GLY A 166 -20.62 7.37 -4.76
CA GLY A 166 -20.41 7.23 -3.32
C GLY A 166 -19.11 6.48 -3.02
N ALA A 167 -18.93 5.33 -3.65
CA ALA A 167 -17.74 4.51 -3.49
C ALA A 167 -16.43 5.22 -3.88
N SER A 168 -16.45 6.15 -4.86
CA SER A 168 -15.26 6.94 -5.22
C SER A 168 -14.88 8.00 -4.17
N VAL A 169 -15.88 8.53 -3.45
CA VAL A 169 -15.68 9.52 -2.38
C VAL A 169 -15.20 8.87 -1.08
N GLY A 170 -15.61 7.62 -0.80
CA GLY A 170 -15.31 6.93 0.45
C GLY A 170 -13.82 6.91 0.83
N PRO A 171 -12.89 6.48 -0.04
CA PRO A 171 -11.45 6.46 0.25
C PRO A 171 -10.88 7.85 0.51
N LEU A 172 -11.34 8.89 -0.20
CA LEU A 172 -10.87 10.27 0.00
C LEU A 172 -11.32 10.80 1.37
N VAL A 173 -12.57 10.60 1.73
CA VAL A 173 -13.12 10.99 3.05
C VAL A 173 -12.41 10.22 4.17
N ALA A 174 -12.14 8.93 3.97
CA ALA A 174 -11.42 8.12 4.94
C ALA A 174 -10.02 8.67 5.19
N ILE A 175 -9.20 8.81 4.14
CA ILE A 175 -7.76 9.10 4.26
C ILE A 175 -7.49 10.57 4.57
N PHE A 176 -8.19 11.50 3.92
CA PHE A 176 -7.93 12.94 4.10
C PHE A 176 -8.74 13.58 5.22
N GLY A 177 -9.81 12.92 5.70
CA GLY A 177 -10.72 13.49 6.71
C GLY A 177 -10.79 12.67 7.99
N LEU A 178 -11.44 11.51 7.92
CA LEU A 178 -11.85 10.78 9.13
C LEU A 178 -10.68 10.11 9.86
N LEU A 179 -9.80 9.40 9.16
CA LEU A 179 -8.68 8.70 9.80
C LEU A 179 -7.69 9.65 10.51
N PRO A 180 -7.27 10.79 9.92
CA PRO A 180 -6.42 11.72 10.63
C PRO A 180 -7.06 12.34 11.87
N ALA A 181 -8.39 12.48 11.89
CA ALA A 181 -9.13 13.10 12.98
C ALA A 181 -9.54 12.12 14.08
N LEU A 182 -9.84 10.86 13.74
CA LEU A 182 -10.58 9.94 14.61
C LEU A 182 -9.87 8.59 14.83
N GLY A 183 -8.82 8.31 14.07
CA GLY A 183 -8.19 6.98 14.04
C GLY A 183 -9.08 5.91 13.38
N LEU A 184 -8.62 4.67 13.42
CA LEU A 184 -9.32 3.54 12.80
C LEU A 184 -10.64 3.21 13.52
N SER A 185 -10.61 3.04 14.84
CA SER A 185 -11.78 2.65 15.64
C SER A 185 -12.85 3.74 15.68
N GLY A 186 -12.43 5.01 15.82
CA GLY A 186 -13.35 6.15 15.81
C GLY A 186 -14.03 6.34 14.45
N THR A 187 -13.31 6.13 13.37
CA THR A 187 -13.86 6.18 12.00
C THR A 187 -14.82 5.02 11.77
N ASN A 188 -14.45 3.80 12.17
CA ASN A 188 -15.28 2.62 12.02
C ASN A 188 -16.60 2.73 12.80
N LEU A 189 -16.55 3.24 14.06
CA LEU A 189 -17.75 3.46 14.87
C LEU A 189 -18.74 4.41 14.18
N ARG A 190 -18.26 5.54 13.66
CA ARG A 190 -19.13 6.49 12.96
C ARG A 190 -19.71 5.91 11.67
N ALA A 191 -18.91 5.19 10.90
CA ALA A 191 -19.37 4.47 9.72
C ALA A 191 -20.47 3.45 10.06
N ALA A 192 -20.28 2.67 11.12
CA ALA A 192 -21.26 1.69 11.60
C ALA A 192 -22.59 2.36 12.02
N LEU A 193 -22.51 3.47 12.75
CA LEU A 193 -23.72 4.24 13.14
C LEU A 193 -24.47 4.79 11.92
N VAL A 194 -23.76 5.23 10.87
CA VAL A 194 -24.38 5.67 9.62
C VAL A 194 -25.06 4.50 8.89
N SER A 195 -24.43 3.31 8.82
CA SER A 195 -25.05 2.10 8.25
C SER A 195 -26.35 1.73 9.00
N LEU A 196 -26.32 1.77 10.35
CA LEU A 196 -27.53 1.51 11.15
C LEU A 196 -28.61 2.57 10.94
N ALA A 197 -28.23 3.84 10.82
CA ALA A 197 -29.19 4.90 10.50
C ALA A 197 -29.83 4.69 9.11
N ILE A 198 -29.05 4.28 8.12
CA ILE A 198 -29.57 3.87 6.79
C ILE A 198 -30.58 2.73 6.94
N ALA A 199 -30.26 1.69 7.71
CA ALA A 199 -31.14 0.57 7.94
C ALA A 199 -32.48 1.00 8.58
N VAL A 200 -32.42 1.84 9.60
CA VAL A 200 -33.62 2.38 10.27
C VAL A 200 -34.47 3.23 9.32
N VAL A 201 -33.84 4.18 8.62
CA VAL A 201 -34.54 5.07 7.67
C VAL A 201 -35.22 4.24 6.58
N THR A 202 -34.53 3.30 5.98
CA THR A 202 -35.09 2.46 4.90
C THR A 202 -36.16 1.50 5.40
N TYR A 203 -36.06 0.98 6.63
CA TYR A 203 -37.11 0.19 7.27
C TYR A 203 -38.34 1.02 7.52
N LEU A 204 -38.23 2.22 8.08
CA LEU A 204 -39.36 3.13 8.29
C LEU A 204 -40.06 3.50 6.98
N LEU A 205 -39.29 3.81 5.93
CA LEU A 205 -39.85 4.03 4.60
C LEU A 205 -40.62 2.81 4.07
N SER A 206 -40.20 1.59 4.41
CA SER A 206 -40.87 0.35 3.98
C SER A 206 -42.23 0.09 4.65
N ILE A 207 -42.49 0.73 5.79
CA ILE A 207 -43.82 0.65 6.47
C ILE A 207 -44.84 1.47 5.69
N GLY A 208 -44.44 2.67 5.22
CA GLY A 208 -45.34 3.58 4.46
C GLY A 208 -45.40 3.28 2.97
N TYR A 209 -44.44 2.49 2.45
CA TYR A 209 -44.35 2.20 1.03
C TYR A 209 -43.98 0.73 0.78
N ASP A 210 -44.99 -0.02 0.26
CA ASP A 210 -44.77 -1.40 -0.19
C ASP A 210 -44.76 -1.46 -1.73
N PRO A 211 -43.59 -1.64 -2.36
CA PRO A 211 -43.52 -1.77 -3.81
C PRO A 211 -44.24 -2.99 -4.37
N SER A 212 -44.52 -3.99 -3.54
CA SER A 212 -45.24 -5.22 -3.94
C SER A 212 -46.78 -5.02 -3.97
N SER A 213 -47.29 -4.05 -3.22
CA SER A 213 -48.75 -3.80 -3.09
C SER A 213 -49.32 -2.87 -4.16
N GLY A 214 -48.49 -2.23 -4.97
CA GLY A 214 -48.91 -1.28 -6.03
C GLY A 214 -49.59 -1.91 -7.25
N GLY A 215 -49.89 -3.21 -7.23
CA GLY A 215 -50.59 -3.93 -8.28
C GLY A 215 -51.93 -4.52 -7.89
N ALA A 216 -52.39 -4.45 -6.59
CA ALA A 216 -53.53 -5.25 -6.13
C ALA A 216 -54.75 -4.47 -5.58
N ARG A 217 -54.71 -3.13 -5.46
CA ARG A 217 -55.92 -2.39 -5.00
C ARG A 217 -56.31 -1.31 -5.98
N GLY A 218 -57.04 -1.66 -7.01
CA GLY A 218 -57.85 -0.72 -7.76
C GLY A 218 -57.56 -0.49 -9.24
N VAL A 219 -56.74 -1.28 -9.90
CA VAL A 219 -56.68 -1.31 -11.36
C VAL A 219 -57.13 -2.67 -11.83
N SER A 220 -58.24 -2.69 -12.57
CA SER A 220 -58.81 -3.88 -13.16
C SER A 220 -57.77 -4.68 -13.95
N PRO A 221 -57.91 -6.05 -14.00
CA PRO A 221 -56.92 -6.93 -14.62
C PRO A 221 -56.84 -6.87 -16.15
N GLN A 222 -57.12 -5.77 -16.76
CA GLN A 222 -57.17 -5.61 -18.23
C GLN A 222 -56.14 -4.70 -18.86
N VAL A 223 -55.12 -4.23 -18.17
CA VAL A 223 -53.89 -3.86 -18.83
C VAL A 223 -53.06 -5.13 -18.91
N ARG A 224 -53.44 -6.04 -19.83
CA ARG A 224 -52.47 -6.95 -20.45
C ARG A 224 -51.36 -6.04 -20.96
N GLU A 225 -50.28 -5.94 -20.19
CA GLU A 225 -48.99 -5.52 -20.75
C GLU A 225 -48.83 -6.41 -21.98
N SER A 226 -48.91 -5.84 -23.13
CA SER A 226 -48.65 -6.50 -24.37
C SER A 226 -47.24 -7.10 -24.22
N SER A 227 -47.19 -8.43 -24.09
CA SER A 227 -46.02 -9.26 -23.88
C SER A 227 -45.04 -9.22 -25.07
N THR A 228 -44.95 -8.09 -25.75
CA THR A 228 -44.14 -7.86 -26.96
C THR A 228 -43.02 -6.83 -26.77
N GLU A 229 -42.61 -6.51 -25.55
CA GLU A 229 -41.26 -5.96 -25.42
C GLU A 229 -40.24 -7.11 -25.62
N ALA A 230 -39.83 -7.27 -26.88
CA ALA A 230 -38.95 -8.31 -27.33
C ALA A 230 -37.67 -8.31 -26.47
N SER A 231 -37.62 -9.30 -25.57
CA SER A 231 -36.39 -9.64 -24.86
C SER A 231 -35.31 -10.00 -25.88
N TYR A 232 -34.06 -9.76 -25.55
CA TYR A 232 -32.93 -10.19 -26.40
C TYR A 232 -32.97 -11.72 -26.60
N PRO A 233 -32.47 -12.24 -27.76
CA PRO A 233 -32.43 -13.67 -28.00
C PRO A 233 -31.79 -14.41 -26.83
N THR A 234 -32.42 -15.48 -26.37
CA THR A 234 -31.89 -16.30 -25.25
C THR A 234 -30.49 -16.84 -25.53
N SER A 235 -30.19 -17.10 -26.83
CA SER A 235 -28.88 -17.51 -27.29
C SER A 235 -27.74 -16.50 -27.06
N LEU A 236 -28.03 -15.21 -26.93
CA LEU A 236 -27.03 -14.16 -26.69
C LEU A 236 -26.66 -14.03 -25.20
N ARG A 237 -27.56 -14.36 -24.28
CA ARG A 237 -27.38 -14.17 -22.83
C ARG A 237 -26.12 -14.84 -22.26
N PRO A 238 -25.83 -16.13 -22.55
CA PRO A 238 -24.62 -16.78 -22.04
C PRO A 238 -23.33 -16.09 -22.52
N TRP A 239 -23.32 -15.54 -23.74
CA TRP A 239 -22.17 -14.83 -24.29
C TRP A 239 -21.93 -13.48 -23.61
N VAL A 240 -23.01 -12.76 -23.31
CA VAL A 240 -22.93 -11.50 -22.57
C VAL A 240 -22.50 -11.75 -21.12
N LEU A 241 -23.00 -12.82 -20.46
CA LEU A 241 -22.52 -13.22 -19.13
C LEU A 241 -21.04 -13.62 -19.15
N GLY A 242 -20.62 -14.41 -20.14
CA GLY A 242 -19.20 -14.74 -20.34
C GLY A 242 -18.32 -13.52 -20.57
N ALA A 243 -18.81 -12.55 -21.37
CA ALA A 243 -18.11 -11.29 -21.60
C ALA A 243 -18.09 -10.37 -20.37
N LEU A 244 -19.14 -10.38 -19.53
CA LEU A 244 -19.14 -9.71 -18.23
C LEU A 244 -18.08 -10.29 -17.28
N PHE A 245 -17.97 -11.64 -17.23
CA PHE A 245 -16.90 -12.29 -16.48
C PHE A 245 -15.52 -11.85 -16.98
N GLY A 246 -15.27 -11.95 -18.30
CA GLY A 246 -14.02 -11.56 -18.90
C GLY A 246 -13.68 -10.08 -18.72
N ALA A 247 -14.70 -9.20 -18.81
CA ALA A 247 -14.56 -7.78 -18.53
C ALA A 247 -14.17 -7.51 -17.07
N GLY A 248 -14.76 -8.25 -16.13
CA GLY A 248 -14.36 -8.22 -14.73
C GLY A 248 -12.90 -8.61 -14.54
N VAL A 249 -12.47 -9.74 -15.17
CA VAL A 249 -11.06 -10.16 -15.14
C VAL A 249 -10.15 -9.04 -15.63
N VAL A 250 -10.41 -8.49 -16.81
CA VAL A 250 -9.55 -7.45 -17.40
C VAL A 250 -9.56 -6.16 -16.59
N SER A 251 -10.73 -5.74 -16.09
CA SER A 251 -10.85 -4.51 -15.28
C SER A 251 -9.96 -4.57 -14.05
N PHE A 252 -9.96 -5.70 -13.31
CA PHE A 252 -9.16 -5.85 -12.09
C PHE A 252 -7.68 -6.16 -12.36
N VAL A 253 -7.34 -6.81 -13.46
CA VAL A 253 -5.95 -6.86 -13.93
C VAL A 253 -5.44 -5.44 -14.18
N CYS A 254 -6.18 -4.62 -14.93
CA CYS A 254 -5.82 -3.21 -15.18
C CYS A 254 -5.70 -2.41 -13.89
N GLU A 255 -6.64 -2.56 -12.95
CA GLU A 255 -6.60 -1.89 -11.65
C GLU A 255 -5.32 -2.24 -10.88
N THR A 256 -4.95 -3.51 -10.82
CA THR A 256 -3.70 -3.96 -10.19
C THR A 256 -2.47 -3.34 -10.85
N LEU A 257 -2.43 -3.30 -12.19
CA LEU A 257 -1.34 -2.70 -12.95
C LEU A 257 -1.27 -1.18 -12.78
N TRP A 258 -2.41 -0.47 -12.70
CA TRP A 258 -2.46 0.97 -12.41
C TRP A 258 -2.01 1.27 -10.99
N ILE A 259 -2.48 0.51 -9.99
CA ILE A 259 -2.03 0.65 -8.61
C ILE A 259 -0.50 0.53 -8.57
N ARG A 260 0.08 -0.48 -9.20
CA ARG A 260 1.52 -0.67 -9.26
C ARG A 260 2.22 0.52 -9.93
N TYR A 261 1.80 0.92 -11.11
CA TYR A 261 2.41 2.01 -11.86
C TYR A 261 2.38 3.33 -11.07
N PHE A 262 1.20 3.71 -10.56
CA PHE A 262 1.06 4.96 -9.83
C PHE A 262 1.68 4.94 -8.45
N THR A 263 1.81 3.78 -7.80
CA THR A 263 2.62 3.62 -6.58
C THR A 263 4.08 4.03 -6.81
N VAL A 264 4.65 3.64 -7.96
CA VAL A 264 6.01 4.03 -8.35
C VAL A 264 6.11 5.53 -8.63
N VAL A 265 5.12 6.10 -9.29
CA VAL A 265 5.17 7.47 -9.82
C VAL A 265 4.70 8.52 -8.81
N LEU A 266 3.70 8.21 -7.98
CA LEU A 266 3.19 9.10 -6.93
C LEU A 266 3.86 8.86 -5.57
N GLY A 267 4.59 7.77 -5.43
CA GLY A 267 5.13 7.28 -4.15
C GLY A 267 4.18 6.32 -3.44
N SER A 268 4.78 5.42 -2.66
CA SER A 268 4.08 4.36 -1.92
C SER A 268 3.40 4.92 -0.65
N THR A 269 2.58 5.97 -0.80
CA THR A 269 1.89 6.62 0.31
C THR A 269 0.42 6.19 0.40
N THR A 270 -0.16 6.27 1.59
CA THR A 270 -1.60 6.03 1.80
C THR A 270 -2.45 6.98 0.97
N ASN A 271 -2.02 8.24 0.82
CA ASN A 271 -2.69 9.25 0.02
C ASN A 271 -2.74 8.86 -1.46
N ALA A 272 -1.60 8.42 -2.02
CA ALA A 272 -1.52 7.97 -3.41
C ALA A 272 -2.48 6.81 -3.70
N PHE A 273 -2.56 5.84 -2.79
CA PHE A 273 -3.50 4.72 -2.91
C PHE A 273 -4.96 5.19 -2.95
N ALA A 274 -5.36 6.11 -2.06
CA ALA A 274 -6.72 6.64 -2.02
C ALA A 274 -7.08 7.42 -3.30
N LEU A 275 -6.13 8.21 -3.83
CA LEU A 275 -6.30 8.95 -5.08
C LEU A 275 -6.51 8.00 -6.27
N MET A 276 -5.70 6.94 -6.37
CA MET A 276 -5.82 5.95 -7.45
C MET A 276 -7.14 5.19 -7.40
N LEU A 277 -7.50 4.66 -6.21
CA LEU A 277 -8.75 3.92 -6.02
C LEU A 277 -9.96 4.79 -6.36
N SER A 278 -9.98 6.03 -5.85
CA SER A 278 -11.03 7.00 -6.18
C SER A 278 -11.11 7.28 -7.68
N ALA A 279 -9.97 7.43 -8.38
CA ALA A 279 -9.93 7.71 -9.81
C ALA A 279 -10.51 6.57 -10.67
N VAL A 280 -10.17 5.31 -10.34
CA VAL A 280 -10.74 4.11 -11.01
C VAL A 280 -12.26 4.10 -10.84
N ILE A 281 -12.73 4.20 -9.60
CA ILE A 281 -14.15 4.12 -9.27
C ILE A 281 -14.93 5.30 -9.87
N ALA A 282 -14.37 6.52 -9.84
CA ALA A 282 -14.99 7.69 -10.46
C ALA A 282 -15.11 7.56 -11.98
N GLY A 283 -14.10 6.96 -12.65
CA GLY A 283 -14.17 6.63 -14.07
C GLY A 283 -15.35 5.68 -14.38
N ILE A 284 -15.50 4.61 -13.58
CA ILE A 284 -16.63 3.68 -13.67
C ILE A 284 -17.97 4.41 -13.46
N ALA A 285 -18.04 5.31 -12.46
CA ALA A 285 -19.25 6.10 -12.19
C ALA A 285 -19.61 7.04 -13.36
N LEU A 286 -18.61 7.67 -14.00
CA LEU A 286 -18.82 8.49 -15.19
C LEU A 286 -19.42 7.70 -16.35
N GLY A 287 -18.90 6.49 -16.63
CA GLY A 287 -19.42 5.62 -17.68
C GLY A 287 -20.88 5.22 -17.45
N SER A 288 -21.22 4.85 -16.22
CA SER A 288 -22.58 4.54 -15.83
C SER A 288 -23.49 5.76 -15.91
N SER A 289 -23.02 6.92 -15.48
CA SER A 289 -23.75 8.20 -15.57
C SER A 289 -24.04 8.61 -17.02
N PHE A 290 -23.05 8.42 -17.90
CA PHE A 290 -23.23 8.66 -19.35
C PHE A 290 -24.30 7.75 -19.93
N LEU A 291 -24.28 6.47 -19.55
CA LEU A 291 -25.28 5.50 -20.02
C LEU A 291 -26.72 5.94 -19.67
N THR A 292 -26.95 6.53 -18.50
CA THR A 292 -28.29 7.01 -18.13
C THR A 292 -28.85 8.06 -19.08
N ARG A 293 -27.98 8.87 -19.70
CA ARG A 293 -28.35 9.91 -20.66
C ARG A 293 -28.71 9.35 -22.04
N ILE A 294 -28.03 8.27 -22.47
CA ILE A 294 -28.23 7.68 -23.81
C ILE A 294 -29.20 6.48 -23.79
N GLU A 295 -29.67 6.05 -22.62
CA GLU A 295 -30.50 4.85 -22.45
C GLU A 295 -31.77 4.88 -23.32
N SER A 296 -32.47 6.01 -23.37
CA SER A 296 -33.66 6.16 -24.20
C SER A 296 -33.42 6.00 -25.71
N TRP A 297 -32.22 6.38 -26.18
CA TRP A 297 -31.80 6.20 -27.54
C TRP A 297 -31.41 4.72 -27.82
N LEU A 298 -30.73 4.08 -26.87
CA LEU A 298 -30.39 2.66 -26.94
C LEU A 298 -31.62 1.77 -26.94
N ALA A 299 -32.61 2.09 -26.12
CA ALA A 299 -33.87 1.35 -26.00
C ALA A 299 -34.69 1.38 -27.28
N ARG A 300 -34.86 2.58 -27.91
CA ARG A 300 -35.57 2.73 -29.18
C ARG A 300 -35.04 1.87 -30.34
N GLY A 301 -33.73 1.64 -30.35
CA GLY A 301 -33.08 0.85 -31.43
C GLY A 301 -32.67 -0.57 -31.02
N LYS A 302 -32.99 -1.04 -29.81
CA LYS A 302 -32.50 -2.33 -29.23
C LYS A 302 -30.97 -2.47 -29.37
N LYS A 303 -30.24 -1.39 -29.02
CA LYS A 303 -28.80 -1.27 -29.31
C LYS A 303 -27.90 -1.62 -28.10
N HIS A 304 -28.46 -2.14 -26.98
CA HIS A 304 -27.69 -2.38 -25.74
C HIS A 304 -26.56 -3.40 -25.95
N ALA A 305 -26.81 -4.50 -26.66
CA ALA A 305 -25.76 -5.49 -26.95
C ALA A 305 -24.65 -4.92 -27.87
N THR A 306 -25.03 -4.08 -28.82
CA THR A 306 -24.06 -3.36 -29.68
C THR A 306 -23.24 -2.38 -28.86
N ALA A 307 -23.89 -1.59 -27.98
CA ALA A 307 -23.21 -0.65 -27.09
C ALA A 307 -22.26 -1.37 -26.11
N PHE A 308 -22.66 -2.55 -25.64
CA PHE A 308 -21.81 -3.41 -24.79
C PHE A 308 -20.52 -3.84 -25.50
N ALA A 309 -20.65 -4.32 -26.74
CA ALA A 309 -19.50 -4.72 -27.54
C ALA A 309 -18.60 -3.51 -27.91
N LEU A 310 -19.20 -2.35 -28.26
CA LEU A 310 -18.47 -1.11 -28.52
C LEU A 310 -17.70 -0.62 -27.28
N ALA A 311 -18.31 -0.72 -26.08
CA ALA A 311 -17.65 -0.36 -24.84
C ALA A 311 -16.43 -1.23 -24.55
N LEU A 312 -16.51 -2.56 -24.79
CA LEU A 312 -15.35 -3.46 -24.68
C LEU A 312 -14.23 -3.07 -25.65
N GLY A 313 -14.56 -2.87 -26.92
CA GLY A 313 -13.58 -2.46 -27.94
C GLY A 313 -12.95 -1.11 -27.62
N GLY A 314 -13.75 -0.14 -27.17
CA GLY A 314 -13.31 1.18 -26.76
C GLY A 314 -12.35 1.14 -25.56
N ALA A 315 -12.66 0.32 -24.55
CA ALA A 315 -11.75 0.10 -23.41
C ALA A 315 -10.37 -0.40 -23.89
N GLY A 316 -10.35 -1.43 -24.75
CA GLY A 316 -9.11 -1.98 -25.30
C GLY A 316 -8.29 -0.95 -26.09
N LEU A 317 -8.93 -0.17 -26.98
CA LEU A 317 -8.26 0.87 -27.75
C LEU A 317 -7.70 2.00 -26.87
N VAL A 318 -8.43 2.43 -25.86
CA VAL A 318 -7.96 3.47 -24.92
C VAL A 318 -6.79 2.98 -24.09
N ILE A 319 -6.83 1.74 -23.60
CA ILE A 319 -5.71 1.14 -22.85
C ILE A 319 -4.43 1.16 -23.71
N VAL A 320 -4.52 0.77 -24.98
CA VAL A 320 -3.37 0.76 -25.89
C VAL A 320 -2.86 2.17 -26.19
N SER A 321 -3.76 3.11 -26.49
CA SER A 321 -3.40 4.50 -26.83
C SER A 321 -2.64 5.18 -25.70
N PHE A 322 -3.05 4.93 -24.47
CA PHE A 322 -2.46 5.58 -23.30
C PHE A 322 -1.07 5.07 -22.93
N GLN A 323 -0.62 3.96 -23.52
CA GLN A 323 0.75 3.47 -23.33
C GLN A 323 1.81 4.51 -23.72
N HIS A 324 1.51 5.37 -24.66
CA HIS A 324 2.40 6.48 -25.05
C HIS A 324 2.55 7.54 -23.96
N LEU A 325 1.55 7.69 -23.09
CA LEU A 325 1.55 8.70 -22.04
C LEU A 325 2.34 8.25 -20.79
N TYR A 326 2.30 6.95 -20.48
CA TYR A 326 2.89 6.43 -19.25
C TYR A 326 4.38 6.79 -19.09
N SER A 327 5.16 6.76 -20.15
CA SER A 327 6.57 7.14 -20.11
C SER A 327 6.79 8.62 -19.73
N ARG A 328 5.80 9.50 -19.93
CA ARG A 328 5.89 10.95 -19.71
C ARG A 328 5.32 11.40 -18.35
N ILE A 329 4.49 10.58 -17.71
CA ILE A 329 3.81 10.92 -16.45
C ILE A 329 4.81 11.24 -15.32
N PRO A 330 5.89 10.48 -15.07
CA PRO A 330 6.86 10.82 -14.03
C PRO A 330 7.44 12.22 -14.20
N PHE A 331 7.73 12.60 -15.43
CA PHE A 331 8.22 13.95 -15.74
C PHE A 331 7.16 15.04 -15.48
N TRP A 332 5.90 14.79 -15.86
CA TRP A 332 4.82 15.76 -15.62
C TRP A 332 4.58 15.96 -14.12
N ILE A 333 4.64 14.91 -13.32
CA ILE A 333 4.51 15.02 -11.86
C ILE A 333 5.68 15.81 -11.27
N THR A 334 6.91 15.52 -11.70
CA THR A 334 8.08 16.28 -11.25
C THR A 334 7.97 17.76 -11.62
N ARG A 335 7.46 18.06 -12.82
CA ARG A 335 7.25 19.44 -13.25
C ARG A 335 6.10 20.13 -12.49
N TRP A 336 5.03 19.38 -12.21
CA TRP A 336 3.91 19.88 -11.41
C TRP A 336 4.34 20.22 -9.98
N SER A 337 5.13 19.38 -9.35
CA SER A 337 5.60 19.60 -7.97
C SER A 337 6.40 20.90 -7.81
N ARG A 338 7.07 21.36 -8.86
CA ARG A 338 7.89 22.59 -8.85
C ARG A 338 7.09 23.88 -8.98
N ILE A 339 5.82 23.82 -9.37
CA ILE A 339 4.95 25.00 -9.47
C ILE A 339 4.60 25.52 -8.08
N PHE A 340 4.58 24.64 -7.10
CA PHE A 340 4.16 24.97 -5.75
C PHE A 340 5.33 25.33 -4.85
N ARG A 341 5.16 26.39 -4.06
CA ARG A 341 6.03 26.63 -2.91
C ARG A 341 5.70 25.61 -1.81
N PRO A 342 6.70 25.20 -1.00
CA PRO A 342 6.50 24.32 0.12
C PRO A 342 5.72 25.00 1.25
N ASP A 343 4.41 25.11 1.10
CA ASP A 343 3.47 25.79 1.99
C ASP A 343 2.29 24.86 2.33
N PRO A 344 1.84 24.80 3.60
CA PRO A 344 0.67 24.03 4.00
C PRO A 344 -0.60 24.34 3.22
N VAL A 345 -0.77 25.60 2.74
CA VAL A 345 -1.93 26.03 1.93
C VAL A 345 -1.85 25.50 0.51
N ALA A 346 -0.65 25.35 -0.03
CA ALA A 346 -0.43 24.82 -1.38
C ALA A 346 -0.64 23.30 -1.48
N TYR A 347 -0.51 22.56 -0.37
CA TYR A 347 -0.57 21.10 -0.36
C TYR A 347 -1.87 20.51 -0.93
N PRO A 348 -3.09 21.00 -0.60
CA PRO A 348 -4.32 20.48 -1.20
C PRO A 348 -4.37 20.65 -2.72
N PHE A 349 -3.86 21.75 -3.25
CA PHE A 349 -3.80 22.00 -4.70
C PHE A 349 -2.77 21.10 -5.39
N TYR A 350 -1.66 20.84 -4.72
CA TYR A 350 -0.68 19.87 -5.19
C TYR A 350 -1.28 18.46 -5.30
N GLU A 351 -1.98 17.99 -4.26
CA GLU A 351 -2.65 16.69 -4.27
C GLU A 351 -3.81 16.64 -5.30
N LEU A 352 -4.55 17.74 -5.46
CA LEU A 352 -5.60 17.83 -6.48
C LEU A 352 -5.04 17.67 -7.90
N GLY A 353 -3.88 18.26 -8.20
CA GLY A 353 -3.23 18.10 -9.50
C GLY A 353 -2.72 16.67 -9.72
N ARG A 354 -2.19 16.02 -8.69
CA ARG A 354 -1.83 14.59 -8.73
C ARG A 354 -3.06 13.73 -9.01
N TYR A 355 -4.17 14.00 -8.30
CA TYR A 355 -5.44 13.34 -8.56
C TYR A 355 -5.93 13.55 -10.00
N ALA A 356 -5.91 14.79 -10.49
CA ALA A 356 -6.36 15.12 -11.84
C ALA A 356 -5.53 14.37 -12.91
N LEU A 357 -4.22 14.24 -12.70
CA LEU A 357 -3.34 13.50 -13.60
C LEU A 357 -3.66 11.99 -13.57
N CYS A 358 -3.78 11.38 -12.38
CA CYS A 358 -4.21 9.98 -12.27
C CYS A 358 -5.56 9.76 -12.93
N PHE A 359 -6.52 10.62 -12.59
CA PHE A 359 -7.88 10.56 -13.11
C PHE A 359 -7.90 10.64 -14.64
N SER A 360 -7.16 11.55 -15.26
CA SER A 360 -7.15 11.71 -16.72
C SER A 360 -6.69 10.46 -17.45
N VAL A 361 -5.80 9.67 -16.85
CA VAL A 361 -5.26 8.44 -17.46
C VAL A 361 -6.12 7.22 -17.15
N ILE A 362 -6.58 7.08 -15.92
CA ILE A 362 -7.33 5.91 -15.45
C ILE A 362 -8.81 5.99 -15.83
N ALA A 363 -9.41 7.19 -15.76
CA ALA A 363 -10.85 7.34 -15.92
C ALA A 363 -11.35 7.01 -17.34
N ALA A 364 -10.52 7.21 -18.37
CA ALA A 364 -10.94 6.95 -19.74
C ALA A 364 -11.21 5.46 -20.03
N PRO A 365 -10.31 4.49 -19.73
CA PRO A 365 -10.66 3.07 -19.84
C PRO A 365 -11.70 2.64 -18.79
N ALA A 366 -11.65 3.15 -17.56
CA ALA A 366 -12.62 2.85 -16.51
C ALA A 366 -14.05 3.31 -16.87
N PHE A 367 -14.18 4.39 -17.63
CA PHE A 367 -15.46 4.85 -18.18
C PHE A 367 -16.15 3.76 -19.01
N PHE A 368 -15.44 3.09 -19.88
CA PHE A 368 -16.00 2.01 -20.68
C PHE A 368 -16.37 0.80 -19.82
N PHE A 369 -15.55 0.42 -18.84
CA PHE A 369 -15.87 -0.65 -17.90
C PHE A 369 -17.14 -0.34 -17.10
N GLY A 370 -17.35 0.94 -16.72
CA GLY A 370 -18.54 1.39 -16.00
C GLY A 370 -19.85 1.25 -16.77
N MET A 371 -19.81 1.19 -18.10
CA MET A 371 -20.98 0.96 -18.93
C MET A 371 -21.40 -0.51 -19.00
N LEU A 372 -20.45 -1.46 -18.80
CA LEU A 372 -20.67 -2.86 -19.14
C LEU A 372 -21.71 -3.55 -18.26
N LEU A 373 -21.66 -3.38 -16.94
CA LEU A 373 -22.60 -4.06 -16.05
C LEU A 373 -24.07 -3.62 -16.30
N PRO A 374 -24.43 -2.33 -16.36
CA PRO A 374 -25.79 -1.93 -16.64
C PRO A 374 -26.28 -2.35 -18.04
N LEU A 375 -25.40 -2.29 -19.05
CA LEU A 375 -25.74 -2.80 -20.41
C LEU A 375 -25.97 -4.31 -20.40
N GLY A 376 -25.11 -5.05 -19.69
CA GLY A 376 -25.24 -6.50 -19.53
C GLY A 376 -26.52 -6.90 -18.80
N VAL A 377 -26.85 -6.20 -17.69
CA VAL A 377 -28.12 -6.41 -16.95
C VAL A 377 -29.31 -6.27 -17.89
N LYS A 378 -29.38 -5.23 -18.74
CA LYS A 378 -30.50 -5.05 -19.67
C LYS A 378 -30.63 -6.16 -20.70
N VAL A 379 -29.52 -6.78 -21.12
CA VAL A 379 -29.54 -7.90 -22.06
C VAL A 379 -29.91 -9.22 -21.38
N VAL A 380 -29.52 -9.40 -20.11
CA VAL A 380 -29.65 -10.68 -19.39
C VAL A 380 -31.01 -10.84 -18.71
N VAL A 381 -31.59 -9.76 -18.17
CA VAL A 381 -32.85 -9.81 -17.42
C VAL A 381 -33.99 -10.27 -18.31
N ARG A 382 -34.73 -11.28 -17.81
CA ARG A 382 -35.84 -11.95 -18.52
C ARG A 382 -37.12 -11.15 -18.46
N ASP A 383 -37.52 -10.80 -17.24
CA ASP A 383 -38.77 -10.15 -16.94
C ASP A 383 -38.69 -9.43 -15.57
N ARG A 384 -39.79 -8.76 -15.19
CA ARG A 384 -39.88 -8.02 -13.91
C ARG A 384 -39.88 -8.93 -12.69
N ALA A 385 -40.47 -10.13 -12.79
CA ALA A 385 -40.59 -11.04 -11.65
C ALA A 385 -39.22 -11.51 -11.18
N HIS A 386 -38.29 -11.73 -12.14
CA HIS A 386 -36.93 -12.21 -11.89
C HIS A 386 -35.90 -11.08 -11.96
N ALA A 387 -36.31 -9.80 -11.87
CA ALA A 387 -35.41 -8.68 -12.09
C ALA A 387 -34.27 -8.60 -11.07
N ALA A 388 -34.51 -8.91 -9.79
CA ALA A 388 -33.47 -8.93 -8.78
C ALA A 388 -32.54 -10.14 -8.97
N GLU A 389 -33.09 -11.33 -9.23
CA GLU A 389 -32.32 -12.55 -9.44
C GLU A 389 -31.35 -12.42 -10.64
N ASP A 390 -31.87 -11.96 -11.80
CA ASP A 390 -31.07 -11.85 -13.02
C ASP A 390 -30.04 -10.70 -12.91
N THR A 391 -30.38 -9.59 -12.25
CA THR A 391 -29.43 -8.52 -11.93
C THR A 391 -28.35 -9.03 -11.01
N GLY A 392 -28.72 -9.75 -9.95
CA GLY A 392 -27.80 -10.38 -9.02
C GLY A 392 -26.88 -11.39 -9.70
N ARG A 393 -27.40 -12.18 -10.64
CA ARG A 393 -26.61 -13.11 -11.45
C ARG A 393 -25.59 -12.40 -12.33
N ALA A 394 -25.98 -11.34 -13.01
CA ALA A 394 -25.06 -10.56 -13.84
C ALA A 394 -23.98 -9.90 -12.99
N TYR A 395 -24.33 -9.32 -11.84
CA TYR A 395 -23.41 -8.73 -10.89
C TYR A 395 -22.46 -9.78 -10.29
N ALA A 396 -22.98 -10.94 -9.87
CA ALA A 396 -22.18 -12.04 -9.32
C ALA A 396 -21.15 -12.56 -10.32
N VAL A 397 -21.54 -12.74 -11.58
CA VAL A 397 -20.64 -13.20 -12.66
C VAL A 397 -19.54 -12.19 -12.93
N ASN A 398 -19.88 -10.90 -13.00
CA ASN A 398 -18.89 -9.82 -13.16
C ASN A 398 -17.94 -9.77 -11.96
N SER A 399 -18.47 -9.84 -10.73
CA SER A 399 -17.65 -9.83 -9.52
C SER A 399 -16.77 -11.07 -9.37
N ALA A 400 -17.24 -12.25 -9.81
CA ALA A 400 -16.39 -13.43 -9.90
C ALA A 400 -15.21 -13.23 -10.86
N GLY A 401 -15.47 -12.58 -12.00
CA GLY A 401 -14.41 -12.13 -12.90
C GLY A 401 -13.41 -11.18 -12.22
N ASN A 402 -13.90 -10.22 -11.44
CA ASN A 402 -13.07 -9.29 -10.68
C ASN A 402 -12.14 -10.03 -9.69
N VAL A 403 -12.65 -11.03 -8.97
CA VAL A 403 -11.84 -11.87 -8.05
C VAL A 403 -10.71 -12.57 -8.82
N VAL A 404 -11.07 -13.23 -9.93
CA VAL A 404 -10.07 -13.90 -10.78
C VAL A 404 -9.07 -12.89 -11.33
N GLY A 405 -9.54 -11.72 -11.75
CA GLY A 405 -8.69 -10.64 -12.26
C GLY A 405 -7.72 -10.09 -11.21
N ALA A 406 -8.16 -9.91 -9.96
CA ALA A 406 -7.31 -9.47 -8.86
C ALA A 406 -6.19 -10.48 -8.56
N LEU A 407 -6.54 -11.77 -8.49
CA LEU A 407 -5.56 -12.84 -8.26
C LEU A 407 -4.58 -12.98 -9.43
N LEU A 408 -5.09 -13.05 -10.66
CA LEU A 408 -4.25 -13.15 -11.86
C LEU A 408 -3.39 -11.91 -12.06
N GLY A 409 -3.92 -10.71 -11.81
CA GLY A 409 -3.20 -9.45 -11.93
C GLY A 409 -1.99 -9.39 -11.02
N GLY A 410 -2.17 -9.68 -9.73
CA GLY A 410 -1.12 -9.56 -8.73
C GLY A 410 -0.13 -10.73 -8.70
N LEU A 411 -0.61 -11.96 -8.86
CA LEU A 411 0.20 -13.17 -8.70
C LEU A 411 0.69 -13.77 -10.03
N GLY A 412 0.11 -13.38 -11.17
CA GLY A 412 0.45 -13.92 -12.47
C GLY A 412 0.92 -12.87 -13.46
N VAL A 413 0.01 -11.98 -13.90
CA VAL A 413 0.28 -11.01 -14.97
C VAL A 413 1.42 -10.07 -14.63
N LEU A 414 1.39 -9.48 -13.42
CA LEU A 414 2.42 -8.52 -12.99
C LEU A 414 3.82 -9.16 -12.92
N PRO A 415 4.05 -10.28 -12.21
CA PRO A 415 5.39 -10.85 -12.11
C PRO A 415 5.88 -11.50 -13.42
N LEU A 416 4.99 -12.04 -14.26
CA LEU A 416 5.39 -12.73 -15.50
C LEU A 416 5.54 -11.80 -16.70
N LEU A 417 4.71 -10.79 -16.80
CA LEU A 417 4.63 -9.91 -17.99
C LEU A 417 5.04 -8.46 -17.69
N GLY A 418 5.00 -8.06 -16.42
CA GLY A 418 5.18 -6.66 -16.01
C GLY A 418 4.00 -5.77 -16.44
N ILE A 419 4.10 -4.47 -16.10
CA ILE A 419 3.00 -3.51 -16.33
C ILE A 419 2.71 -3.35 -17.83
N TYR A 420 3.73 -3.11 -18.66
CA TYR A 420 3.56 -2.81 -20.08
C TYR A 420 2.88 -3.94 -20.85
N LYS A 421 3.45 -5.16 -20.78
CA LYS A 421 2.89 -6.32 -21.50
C LYS A 421 1.54 -6.75 -20.92
N GLY A 422 1.36 -6.61 -19.59
CA GLY A 422 0.08 -6.87 -18.94
C GLY A 422 -1.03 -5.95 -19.43
N MET A 423 -0.76 -4.66 -19.61
CA MET A 423 -1.70 -3.70 -20.20
C MET A 423 -2.01 -4.05 -21.67
N MET A 424 -0.99 -4.46 -22.46
CA MET A 424 -1.20 -4.91 -23.85
C MET A 424 -2.10 -6.15 -23.91
N LEU A 425 -1.86 -7.14 -23.05
CA LEU A 425 -2.71 -8.32 -22.93
C LEU A 425 -4.14 -7.95 -22.57
N SER A 426 -4.33 -7.06 -21.61
CA SER A 426 -5.63 -6.55 -21.17
C SER A 426 -6.40 -5.89 -22.32
N ALA A 427 -5.72 -5.07 -23.13
CA ALA A 427 -6.30 -4.43 -24.30
C ALA A 427 -6.73 -5.47 -25.37
N LEU A 428 -5.89 -6.45 -25.65
CA LEU A 428 -6.20 -7.55 -26.59
C LEU A 428 -7.40 -8.38 -26.14
N LEU A 429 -7.49 -8.69 -24.83
CA LEU A 429 -8.63 -9.42 -24.27
C LEU A 429 -9.93 -8.63 -24.38
N CYS A 430 -9.92 -7.31 -24.11
CA CYS A 430 -11.09 -6.45 -24.34
C CYS A 430 -11.54 -6.48 -25.80
N ILE A 431 -10.61 -6.37 -26.74
CA ILE A 431 -10.89 -6.42 -28.19
C ILE A 431 -11.46 -7.79 -28.57
N ALA A 432 -10.86 -8.88 -28.09
CA ALA A 432 -11.33 -10.24 -28.37
C ALA A 432 -12.76 -10.47 -27.85
N LEU A 433 -13.07 -10.03 -26.62
CA LEU A 433 -14.43 -10.10 -26.04
C LEU A 433 -15.43 -9.27 -26.87
N SER A 434 -15.04 -8.09 -27.32
CA SER A 434 -15.86 -7.25 -28.20
C SER A 434 -16.19 -7.98 -29.51
N VAL A 435 -15.18 -8.56 -30.15
CA VAL A 435 -15.33 -9.33 -31.41
C VAL A 435 -16.25 -10.54 -31.23
N VAL A 436 -16.12 -11.28 -30.12
CA VAL A 436 -16.98 -12.43 -29.83
C VAL A 436 -18.44 -12.00 -29.69
N VAL A 437 -18.74 -10.93 -28.96
CA VAL A 437 -20.13 -10.45 -28.80
C VAL A 437 -20.69 -9.97 -30.15
N PHE A 438 -19.93 -9.19 -30.94
CA PHE A 438 -20.36 -8.77 -32.28
C PHE A 438 -20.58 -9.94 -33.22
N GLY A 439 -19.68 -10.92 -33.25
CA GLY A 439 -19.78 -12.10 -34.09
C GLY A 439 -21.04 -12.94 -33.84
N ARG A 440 -21.47 -13.01 -32.57
CA ARG A 440 -22.72 -13.67 -32.16
C ARG A 440 -23.98 -12.91 -32.58
N MET A 441 -23.88 -11.61 -32.75
CA MET A 441 -25.00 -10.78 -33.29
C MET A 441 -25.06 -10.86 -34.83
N SER A 442 -23.92 -10.82 -35.53
CA SER A 442 -23.83 -10.89 -36.99
C SER A 442 -22.40 -11.23 -37.41
N PHE A 443 -22.21 -12.33 -38.06
CA PHE A 443 -20.88 -12.78 -38.57
C PHE A 443 -20.19 -11.73 -39.44
N ARG A 444 -20.89 -11.16 -40.43
CA ARG A 444 -20.32 -10.15 -41.36
C ARG A 444 -19.89 -8.88 -40.61
N ARG A 445 -20.71 -8.39 -39.66
CA ARG A 445 -20.36 -7.24 -38.81
C ARG A 445 -19.22 -7.57 -37.87
N GLY A 446 -19.19 -8.77 -37.31
CA GLY A 446 -18.11 -9.26 -36.45
C GLY A 446 -16.77 -9.28 -37.20
N LEU A 447 -16.72 -9.77 -38.44
CA LEU A 447 -15.50 -9.79 -39.26
C LEU A 447 -15.00 -8.37 -39.57
N GLY A 448 -15.88 -7.45 -40.01
CA GLY A 448 -15.51 -6.05 -40.23
C GLY A 448 -15.01 -5.35 -38.99
N TRP A 449 -15.63 -5.63 -37.83
CA TRP A 449 -15.21 -5.10 -36.55
C TRP A 449 -13.85 -5.64 -36.08
N THR A 450 -13.58 -6.94 -36.34
CA THR A 450 -12.27 -7.56 -36.07
C THR A 450 -11.16 -6.86 -36.86
N LEU A 451 -11.36 -6.63 -38.14
CA LEU A 451 -10.40 -5.96 -38.99
C LEU A 451 -10.17 -4.51 -38.56
N ALA A 452 -11.24 -3.77 -38.25
CA ALA A 452 -11.16 -2.38 -37.80
C ALA A 452 -10.41 -2.26 -36.45
N LEU A 453 -10.78 -3.05 -35.44
CA LEU A 453 -10.12 -3.03 -34.13
C LEU A 453 -8.69 -3.52 -34.22
N GLY A 454 -8.41 -4.58 -35.01
CA GLY A 454 -7.07 -5.11 -35.21
C GLY A 454 -6.14 -4.08 -35.86
N ALA A 455 -6.59 -3.43 -36.93
CA ALA A 455 -5.84 -2.37 -37.63
C ALA A 455 -5.59 -1.18 -36.66
N THR A 456 -6.63 -0.74 -35.95
CA THR A 456 -6.49 0.38 -34.99
C THR A 456 -5.55 0.03 -33.85
N PHE A 457 -5.63 -1.18 -33.31
CA PHE A 457 -4.69 -1.66 -32.26
C PHE A 457 -3.25 -1.62 -32.78
N PHE A 458 -3.03 -2.12 -34.02
CA PHE A 458 -1.70 -2.16 -34.61
C PHE A 458 -1.13 -0.75 -34.82
N LEU A 459 -1.96 0.21 -35.24
CA LEU A 459 -1.58 1.61 -35.44
C LEU A 459 -1.28 2.33 -34.13
N LEU A 460 -2.06 2.04 -33.06
CA LEU A 460 -1.96 2.73 -31.79
C LEU A 460 -0.93 2.13 -30.83
N ARG A 461 -0.46 0.89 -31.08
CA ARG A 461 0.50 0.26 -30.18
C ARG A 461 1.85 0.99 -30.19
N PRO A 462 2.51 1.23 -29.02
CA PRO A 462 3.88 1.70 -29.02
C PRO A 462 4.81 0.69 -29.68
N GLN A 463 5.78 1.18 -30.44
CA GLN A 463 6.77 0.31 -31.10
C GLN A 463 7.79 -0.23 -30.12
N THR A 464 8.08 0.51 -29.06
CA THR A 464 9.05 0.15 -28.01
C THR A 464 8.39 0.18 -26.63
N PRO A 465 8.75 -0.75 -25.73
CA PRO A 465 8.38 -0.66 -24.32
C PRO A 465 8.93 0.59 -23.66
N TRP A 466 8.42 0.92 -22.49
CA TRP A 466 8.97 2.02 -21.68
C TRP A 466 10.40 1.68 -21.22
N ASP A 467 11.22 2.71 -21.17
CA ASP A 467 12.56 2.57 -20.60
C ASP A 467 12.47 2.69 -19.06
N PRO A 468 12.85 1.67 -18.29
CA PRO A 468 12.70 1.71 -16.83
C PRO A 468 13.52 2.81 -16.15
N ARG A 469 14.52 3.41 -16.83
CA ARG A 469 15.28 4.56 -16.29
C ARG A 469 14.42 5.76 -15.97
N ILE A 470 13.21 5.89 -16.54
CA ILE A 470 12.26 6.95 -16.17
C ILE A 470 11.90 6.93 -14.68
N PHE A 471 11.96 5.77 -14.03
CA PHE A 471 11.64 5.63 -12.61
C PHE A 471 12.77 6.12 -11.69
N THR A 472 13.98 6.37 -12.21
CA THR A 472 15.07 7.01 -11.46
C THR A 472 14.86 8.53 -11.32
N LEU A 473 13.83 9.10 -11.93
CA LEU A 473 13.45 10.51 -11.74
C LEU A 473 12.96 10.79 -10.31
N GLU A 474 12.71 9.76 -9.51
CA GLU A 474 12.21 9.89 -8.14
C GLU A 474 11.07 10.91 -8.04
N ALA A 475 10.09 10.81 -8.96
CA ALA A 475 8.99 11.75 -9.08
C ALA A 475 8.27 12.08 -7.76
N PRO A 476 8.19 11.17 -6.77
CA PRO A 476 7.67 11.49 -5.44
C PRO A 476 8.56 12.43 -4.60
N ARG A 477 9.86 12.54 -4.92
CA ARG A 477 10.79 13.43 -4.22
C ARG A 477 10.73 14.84 -4.78
N LEU A 478 9.99 15.70 -4.13
CA LEU A 478 9.49 16.98 -4.57
C LEU A 478 10.54 18.02 -5.06
N HIS A 479 11.78 17.94 -4.64
CA HIS A 479 12.75 19.04 -4.88
C HIS A 479 14.14 18.59 -5.35
N PHE A 480 14.39 17.29 -5.51
CA PHE A 480 15.73 16.76 -5.68
C PHE A 480 16.20 16.54 -7.13
N VAL A 481 15.30 16.51 -8.11
CA VAL A 481 15.67 16.14 -9.49
C VAL A 481 15.76 17.37 -10.38
N GLY A 482 16.89 17.55 -11.03
CA GLY A 482 17.06 18.52 -12.11
C GLY A 482 16.02 18.30 -13.23
N GLY A 483 15.46 19.40 -13.80
CA GLY A 483 14.40 19.36 -14.79
C GLY A 483 14.77 18.80 -16.16
N ASP A 484 15.84 18.03 -16.27
CA ASP A 484 16.26 17.42 -17.52
C ASP A 484 15.69 16.00 -17.66
N TRP A 485 14.74 15.87 -18.55
CA TRP A 485 14.15 14.59 -18.95
C TRP A 485 15.19 13.55 -19.38
N ASN A 486 16.27 13.98 -20.03
CA ASN A 486 17.27 13.07 -20.56
C ASN A 486 18.32 12.64 -19.52
N ALA A 487 18.35 13.29 -18.34
CA ALA A 487 19.33 12.99 -17.30
C ALA A 487 19.41 11.51 -16.92
N PRO A 488 18.29 10.77 -16.67
CA PRO A 488 18.33 9.35 -16.36
C PRO A 488 19.02 8.53 -17.44
N PHE A 489 18.76 8.85 -18.72
CA PHE A 489 19.27 8.07 -19.84
C PHE A 489 20.76 8.29 -20.07
N ARG A 490 21.28 9.46 -19.71
CA ARG A 490 22.72 9.76 -19.74
C ARG A 490 23.47 9.20 -18.54
N THR A 491 22.87 9.30 -17.35
CA THR A 491 23.53 9.00 -16.08
C THR A 491 23.57 7.52 -15.78
N TYR A 492 22.50 6.77 -16.07
CA TYR A 492 22.35 5.40 -15.60
C TYR A 492 22.44 4.34 -16.69
N ARG A 493 23.03 3.18 -16.34
CA ARG A 493 22.93 1.91 -17.06
C ARG A 493 22.05 0.97 -16.25
N VAL A 494 21.04 0.38 -16.86
CA VAL A 494 20.19 -0.63 -16.20
C VAL A 494 20.99 -1.93 -16.07
N LEU A 495 21.09 -2.45 -14.86
CA LEU A 495 21.64 -3.76 -14.54
C LEU A 495 20.57 -4.81 -14.37
N HIS A 496 19.44 -4.44 -13.75
CA HIS A 496 18.30 -5.32 -13.52
C HIS A 496 17.00 -4.54 -13.46
N TYR A 497 15.90 -5.10 -13.97
CA TYR A 497 14.55 -4.58 -13.83
C TYR A 497 13.56 -5.72 -13.69
N GLU A 498 12.75 -5.67 -12.63
CA GLU A 498 11.76 -6.68 -12.30
C GLU A 498 10.54 -6.04 -11.64
N GLU A 499 9.36 -6.57 -11.96
CA GLU A 499 8.10 -6.28 -11.26
C GLU A 499 7.79 -7.44 -10.30
N ASP A 500 8.40 -7.39 -9.10
CA ASP A 500 8.09 -8.34 -8.03
C ASP A 500 6.66 -8.11 -7.53
N PRO A 501 5.92 -9.15 -7.10
CA PRO A 501 4.59 -8.98 -6.51
C PRO A 501 4.56 -7.95 -5.36
N GLY A 502 5.61 -7.87 -4.54
CA GLY A 502 5.72 -6.92 -3.44
C GLY A 502 6.11 -5.50 -3.85
N GLY A 503 6.75 -5.28 -5.00
CA GLY A 503 7.24 -3.98 -5.44
C GLY A 503 8.00 -4.02 -6.75
N GLN A 504 8.28 -2.85 -7.32
CA GLN A 504 9.17 -2.72 -8.45
C GLN A 504 10.63 -2.69 -7.98
N ILE A 505 11.49 -3.42 -8.66
CA ILE A 505 12.93 -3.45 -8.42
C ILE A 505 13.64 -2.98 -9.69
N LEU A 506 14.42 -1.91 -9.57
CA LEU A 506 15.26 -1.39 -10.65
C LEU A 506 16.68 -1.19 -10.10
N VAL A 507 17.65 -1.95 -10.59
CA VAL A 507 19.06 -1.76 -10.24
C VAL A 507 19.78 -1.09 -11.39
N VAL A 508 20.47 0.00 -11.07
CA VAL A 508 21.23 0.78 -12.03
C VAL A 508 22.66 1.01 -11.57
N GLU A 509 23.56 1.15 -12.53
CA GLU A 509 24.91 1.67 -12.32
C GLU A 509 24.98 3.13 -12.75
N ASN A 510 25.46 3.99 -11.90
CA ASN A 510 25.79 5.35 -12.29
C ASN A 510 27.08 5.35 -13.12
N LYS A 511 27.02 5.79 -14.37
CA LYS A 511 28.13 5.75 -15.33
C LYS A 511 29.32 6.59 -14.91
N ASN A 512 29.07 7.67 -14.12
CA ASN A 512 30.11 8.65 -13.74
C ASN A 512 30.96 8.15 -12.58
N ASN A 513 30.35 7.58 -11.55
CA ASN A 513 31.03 7.17 -10.31
C ASN A 513 30.95 5.66 -10.02
N LYS A 514 30.38 4.88 -10.95
CA LYS A 514 30.22 3.42 -10.84
C LYS A 514 29.42 2.94 -9.64
N ASN A 515 28.72 3.84 -8.92
CA ASN A 515 27.87 3.45 -7.81
C ASN A 515 26.68 2.62 -8.31
N ILE A 516 26.39 1.53 -7.62
CA ILE A 516 25.23 0.67 -7.88
C ILE A 516 24.14 1.06 -6.93
N ILE A 517 22.95 1.31 -7.47
CA ILE A 517 21.80 1.80 -6.73
C ILE A 517 20.59 0.94 -7.09
N ALA A 518 19.91 0.41 -6.08
CA ALA A 518 18.60 -0.20 -6.25
C ALA A 518 17.48 0.79 -5.91
N TYR A 519 16.63 0.99 -6.87
CA TYR A 519 15.39 1.75 -6.74
C TYR A 519 14.25 0.77 -6.46
N LEU A 520 13.56 0.99 -5.35
CA LEU A 520 12.39 0.22 -4.95
C LEU A 520 11.15 1.12 -5.04
N ASN A 521 10.18 0.72 -5.86
CA ASN A 521 8.99 1.53 -6.13
C ASN A 521 9.32 2.98 -6.54
N GLY A 522 10.32 3.16 -7.41
CA GLY A 522 10.73 4.45 -7.95
C GLY A 522 11.53 5.33 -6.98
N LYS A 523 12.03 4.78 -5.87
CA LYS A 523 12.86 5.47 -4.89
C LYS A 523 14.18 4.72 -4.67
N ALA A 524 15.31 5.46 -4.63
CA ALA A 524 16.61 4.91 -4.26
C ALA A 524 16.57 4.50 -2.77
N GLU A 525 16.69 3.20 -2.51
CA GLU A 525 16.63 2.64 -1.15
C GLU A 525 17.94 1.95 -0.76
N ILE A 526 18.62 1.32 -1.70
CA ILE A 526 19.86 0.59 -1.46
C ILE A 526 20.94 1.19 -2.35
N ALA A 527 22.09 1.54 -1.80
CA ALA A 527 23.23 2.02 -2.56
C ALA A 527 24.52 1.38 -2.03
N LEU A 528 25.44 1.06 -2.95
CA LEU A 528 26.73 0.55 -2.57
C LEU A 528 27.54 1.58 -1.76
N PHE A 529 27.39 2.84 -2.08
CA PHE A 529 28.00 3.95 -1.38
C PHE A 529 27.05 5.15 -1.27
N PRO A 530 26.94 5.85 -0.11
CA PRO A 530 27.66 5.64 1.17
C PRO A 530 27.16 4.41 1.96
N PRO A 531 28.02 3.76 2.75
CA PRO A 531 27.72 2.50 3.42
C PRO A 531 27.00 2.69 4.77
N TYR A 532 25.79 3.25 4.77
CA TYR A 532 25.03 3.51 6.00
C TYR A 532 24.58 2.22 6.71
N ASP A 533 24.17 1.22 5.94
CA ASP A 533 23.70 -0.07 6.47
C ASP A 533 24.80 -0.82 7.23
N PRO A 534 26.02 -0.99 6.69
CA PRO A 534 27.13 -1.57 7.44
C PRO A 534 27.44 -0.83 8.75
N LEU A 535 27.44 0.50 8.75
CA LEU A 535 27.74 1.28 9.96
C LEU A 535 26.74 1.03 11.08
N SER A 536 25.43 0.94 10.75
CA SER A 536 24.39 0.65 11.74
C SER A 536 24.60 -0.73 12.38
N VAL A 537 24.98 -1.71 11.57
CA VAL A 537 25.30 -3.07 12.03
C VAL A 537 26.52 -3.07 12.93
N HIS A 538 27.61 -2.41 12.51
CA HIS A 538 28.84 -2.35 13.30
C HIS A 538 28.60 -1.70 14.67
N MET A 539 27.81 -0.63 14.76
CA MET A 539 27.44 0.01 16.03
C MET A 539 26.77 -0.99 16.97
N ALA A 540 25.78 -1.76 16.50
CA ALA A 540 25.09 -2.74 17.35
C ALA A 540 26.00 -3.92 17.73
N MET A 541 26.73 -4.48 16.74
CA MET A 541 27.58 -5.67 16.95
C MET A 541 28.79 -5.39 17.85
N LEU A 542 29.41 -4.22 17.74
CA LEU A 542 30.56 -3.82 18.53
C LEU A 542 30.15 -3.47 19.98
N LEU A 543 29.06 -2.73 20.16
CA LEU A 543 28.63 -2.27 21.49
C LEU A 543 27.83 -3.33 22.26
N PHE A 544 27.47 -4.46 21.65
CA PHE A 544 26.83 -5.56 22.37
C PHE A 544 27.79 -6.16 23.41
N PRO A 545 27.33 -6.42 24.66
CA PRO A 545 28.23 -6.76 25.79
C PRO A 545 29.04 -8.04 25.60
N ARG A 546 28.52 -8.97 24.84
CA ARG A 546 29.13 -10.31 24.60
C ARG A 546 29.13 -10.64 23.09
N THR A 547 29.63 -11.80 22.70
CA THR A 547 29.46 -12.28 21.33
C THR A 547 27.99 -12.61 21.06
N PRO A 548 27.30 -11.94 20.10
CA PRO A 548 25.91 -12.21 19.81
C PRO A 548 25.74 -13.60 19.17
N THR A 549 24.78 -14.36 19.65
CA THR A 549 24.47 -15.70 19.13
C THR A 549 23.36 -15.70 18.11
N ARG A 550 22.39 -14.77 18.22
CA ARG A 550 21.24 -14.68 17.33
C ARG A 550 20.96 -13.24 16.90
N VAL A 551 20.97 -12.99 15.61
CA VAL A 551 20.71 -11.68 15.03
C VAL A 551 19.55 -11.76 14.05
N LEU A 552 18.57 -10.88 14.20
CA LEU A 552 17.41 -10.72 13.32
C LEU A 552 17.53 -9.41 12.54
N ILE A 553 17.33 -9.47 11.22
CA ILE A 553 17.36 -8.32 10.33
C ILE A 553 15.97 -8.15 9.71
N LEU A 554 15.35 -7.00 9.94
CA LEU A 554 14.04 -6.62 9.41
C LEU A 554 14.22 -5.69 8.21
N GLY A 555 13.90 -6.18 7.01
CA GLY A 555 14.22 -5.52 5.74
C GLY A 555 15.64 -5.86 5.29
N SER A 556 15.91 -7.15 5.01
CA SER A 556 17.28 -7.61 4.67
C SER A 556 17.77 -7.09 3.31
N GLY A 557 16.88 -6.69 2.41
CA GLY A 557 17.20 -6.18 1.08
C GLY A 557 18.03 -7.17 0.26
N VAL A 558 19.08 -6.66 -0.37
CA VAL A 558 20.07 -7.48 -1.09
C VAL A 558 21.05 -8.22 -0.16
N GLY A 559 20.94 -8.01 1.16
CA GLY A 559 21.70 -8.72 2.17
C GLY A 559 22.95 -8.00 2.70
N ILE A 560 23.12 -6.70 2.47
CA ILE A 560 24.28 -5.93 2.96
C ILE A 560 24.43 -6.07 4.47
N SER A 561 23.37 -5.84 5.22
CA SER A 561 23.39 -5.96 6.70
C SER A 561 23.66 -7.38 7.17
N ALA A 562 23.12 -8.40 6.47
CA ALA A 562 23.37 -9.79 6.79
C ALA A 562 24.84 -10.17 6.56
N ALA A 563 25.44 -9.76 5.44
CA ALA A 563 26.85 -9.94 5.16
C ALA A 563 27.73 -9.27 6.22
N THR A 564 27.40 -8.04 6.62
CA THR A 564 28.13 -7.32 7.66
C THR A 564 28.05 -8.05 9.02
N VAL A 565 26.87 -8.54 9.42
CA VAL A 565 26.72 -9.36 10.64
C VAL A 565 27.60 -10.61 10.60
N LEU A 566 27.66 -11.28 9.43
CA LEU A 566 28.43 -12.51 9.23
C LEU A 566 29.95 -12.30 9.19
N ARG A 567 30.43 -11.07 9.27
CA ARG A 567 31.88 -10.78 9.49
C ARG A 567 32.29 -11.02 10.95
N TYR A 568 31.32 -11.08 11.85
CA TYR A 568 31.52 -11.42 13.26
C TYR A 568 31.30 -12.90 13.54
N PRO A 569 31.84 -13.43 14.65
CA PRO A 569 31.59 -14.81 15.08
C PRO A 569 30.17 -14.93 15.67
N VAL A 570 29.16 -14.94 14.81
CA VAL A 570 27.74 -15.03 15.17
C VAL A 570 27.22 -16.45 14.97
N GLY A 571 26.34 -16.92 15.87
CA GLY A 571 25.79 -18.28 15.79
C GLY A 571 24.73 -18.43 14.68
N TYR A 572 23.74 -17.54 14.64
CA TYR A 572 22.62 -17.63 13.71
C TYR A 572 22.04 -16.26 13.32
N VAL A 573 21.83 -16.07 12.01
CA VAL A 573 21.34 -14.81 11.43
C VAL A 573 20.11 -15.10 10.60
N VAL A 574 19.05 -14.33 10.81
CA VAL A 574 17.84 -14.35 9.98
C VAL A 574 17.62 -13.00 9.33
N GLY A 575 17.52 -13.00 8.00
CA GLY A 575 17.10 -11.85 7.22
C GLY A 575 15.66 -12.01 6.76
N VAL A 576 14.78 -11.10 7.18
CA VAL A 576 13.37 -11.04 6.75
C VAL A 576 13.22 -9.98 5.66
N GLU A 577 12.63 -10.35 4.51
CA GLU A 577 12.44 -9.44 3.39
C GLU A 577 11.12 -9.72 2.68
N ILE A 578 10.43 -8.66 2.27
CA ILE A 578 9.13 -8.74 1.59
C ILE A 578 9.25 -8.88 0.07
N LEU A 579 10.38 -8.48 -0.52
CA LEU A 579 10.65 -8.54 -1.96
C LEU A 579 11.52 -9.77 -2.29
N ARG A 580 10.94 -10.73 -2.98
CA ARG A 580 11.65 -11.98 -3.36
C ARG A 580 12.78 -11.75 -4.35
N GLY A 581 12.64 -10.75 -5.21
CA GLY A 581 13.61 -10.42 -6.24
C GLY A 581 14.90 -9.79 -5.72
N LEU A 582 14.97 -9.32 -4.44
CA LEU A 582 16.16 -8.63 -3.93
C LEU A 582 17.33 -9.56 -3.57
N PRO A 583 17.16 -10.66 -2.81
CA PRO A 583 18.28 -11.49 -2.41
C PRO A 583 19.09 -12.09 -3.56
N PRO A 584 18.50 -12.50 -4.71
CA PRO A 584 19.26 -12.97 -5.86
C PRO A 584 20.19 -11.91 -6.48
N LEU A 585 19.95 -10.60 -6.21
CA LEU A 585 20.75 -9.50 -6.71
C LEU A 585 21.97 -9.17 -5.84
N SER A 586 22.17 -9.89 -4.72
CA SER A 586 23.32 -9.74 -3.83
C SER A 586 24.68 -9.69 -4.58
N PRO A 587 24.94 -10.51 -5.59
CA PRO A 587 26.21 -10.45 -6.32
C PRO A 587 26.49 -9.11 -7.03
N LEU A 588 25.46 -8.35 -7.37
CA LEU A 588 25.64 -7.02 -7.97
C LEU A 588 26.25 -6.02 -6.98
N PHE A 589 26.12 -6.28 -5.68
CA PHE A 589 26.61 -5.40 -4.60
C PHE A 589 27.90 -5.91 -3.97
N SER A 590 28.58 -6.88 -4.59
CA SER A 590 29.93 -7.32 -4.17
C SER A 590 30.94 -6.13 -4.24
N PRO A 591 31.92 -6.05 -3.33
CA PRO A 591 32.27 -7.04 -2.30
C PRO A 591 31.51 -6.87 -0.96
N VAL A 592 30.64 -5.88 -0.82
CA VAL A 592 29.96 -5.60 0.46
C VAL A 592 29.04 -6.75 0.90
N THR A 593 28.46 -7.48 -0.06
CA THR A 593 27.54 -8.62 0.17
C THR A 593 28.20 -10.00 0.08
N ASP A 594 29.51 -10.08 0.01
CA ASP A 594 30.23 -11.37 -0.19
C ASP A 594 30.04 -12.37 0.95
N PRO A 595 30.05 -13.67 0.62
CA PRO A 595 28.92 -14.34 0.00
C PRO A 595 27.91 -14.80 1.05
N LEU A 596 26.68 -14.38 0.93
CA LEU A 596 25.57 -14.84 1.79
C LEU A 596 25.11 -16.24 1.43
N GLN A 597 25.18 -16.59 0.13
CA GLN A 597 24.72 -17.88 -0.36
C GLN A 597 25.64 -19.01 0.14
N GLY A 598 25.00 -20.07 0.69
CA GLY A 598 25.72 -21.24 1.21
C GLY A 598 26.23 -21.11 2.65
N ARG A 599 26.03 -19.97 3.33
CA ARG A 599 26.37 -19.82 4.74
C ARG A 599 25.41 -20.62 5.62
N PRO A 600 25.85 -21.63 6.37
CA PRO A 600 24.96 -22.51 7.14
C PRO A 600 24.27 -21.80 8.30
N ASN A 601 24.84 -20.70 8.78
CA ASN A 601 24.33 -19.89 9.88
C ASN A 601 23.49 -18.68 9.42
N TYR A 602 23.25 -18.52 8.10
CA TYR A 602 22.34 -17.49 7.57
C TYR A 602 21.08 -18.11 6.99
N ARG A 603 19.96 -17.49 7.30
CA ARG A 603 18.67 -17.86 6.75
C ARG A 603 17.89 -16.65 6.26
N PHE A 604 17.39 -16.77 5.05
CA PHE A 604 16.47 -15.80 4.47
C PHE A 604 15.02 -16.26 4.69
N VAL A 605 14.14 -15.33 5.12
CA VAL A 605 12.70 -15.55 5.28
C VAL A 605 11.96 -14.51 4.44
N PHE A 606 11.16 -15.00 3.50
CA PHE A 606 10.29 -14.16 2.70
C PHE A 606 8.99 -13.89 3.45
N GLU A 607 8.90 -12.71 4.09
CA GLU A 607 7.73 -12.32 4.86
C GLU A 607 7.72 -10.80 5.12
N ASP A 608 6.55 -10.26 5.49
CA ASP A 608 6.43 -8.94 6.09
C ASP A 608 7.01 -8.94 7.51
N ALA A 609 7.90 -7.99 7.80
CA ALA A 609 8.66 -7.96 9.05
C ALA A 609 7.76 -7.82 10.29
N LYS A 610 6.71 -7.00 10.22
CA LYS A 610 5.76 -6.79 11.32
C LYS A 610 4.93 -8.04 11.60
N SER A 611 4.50 -8.70 10.54
CA SER A 611 3.78 -9.96 10.60
C SER A 611 4.66 -11.10 11.12
N TYR A 612 5.92 -11.17 10.67
CA TYR A 612 6.91 -12.12 11.17
C TYR A 612 7.10 -12.03 12.69
N LEU A 613 7.21 -10.82 13.24
CA LEU A 613 7.41 -10.59 14.67
C LEU A 613 6.26 -11.10 15.57
N LEU A 614 5.05 -11.31 15.04
CA LEU A 614 3.94 -11.92 15.79
C LEU A 614 4.25 -13.35 16.23
N TRP A 615 5.01 -14.07 15.43
CA TRP A 615 5.31 -15.49 15.62
C TRP A 615 6.67 -15.73 16.29
N VAL A 616 7.46 -14.67 16.51
CA VAL A 616 8.76 -14.75 17.16
C VAL A 616 8.59 -15.03 18.65
N PRO A 617 9.27 -16.05 19.21
CA PRO A 617 9.25 -16.32 20.64
C PRO A 617 9.82 -15.14 21.44
N PRO A 618 9.33 -14.91 22.66
CA PRO A 618 9.91 -13.90 23.56
C PRO A 618 11.39 -14.18 23.84
N GLN A 619 12.17 -13.11 24.04
CA GLN A 619 13.58 -13.17 24.49
C GLN A 619 14.47 -14.13 23.68
N SER A 620 14.24 -14.20 22.35
CA SER A 620 14.91 -15.14 21.47
C SER A 620 16.07 -14.53 20.70
N TRP A 621 16.24 -13.22 20.68
CA TRP A 621 17.20 -12.49 19.89
C TRP A 621 18.12 -11.62 20.74
N ASP A 622 19.43 -11.62 20.42
CA ASP A 622 20.43 -10.75 21.02
C ASP A 622 20.39 -9.35 20.39
N ILE A 623 20.32 -9.31 19.05
CA ILE A 623 20.28 -8.08 18.28
C ILE A 623 19.15 -8.16 17.25
N VAL A 624 18.38 -7.08 17.14
CA VAL A 624 17.43 -6.86 16.06
C VAL A 624 17.86 -5.61 15.30
N ILE A 625 17.96 -5.71 13.97
CA ILE A 625 18.38 -4.62 13.07
C ILE A 625 17.22 -4.27 12.16
N GLY A 626 16.76 -3.01 12.20
CA GLY A 626 15.75 -2.46 11.31
C GLY A 626 16.39 -1.63 10.21
N GLN A 627 16.13 -1.99 8.94
CA GLN A 627 16.69 -1.30 7.76
C GLN A 627 15.68 -0.44 7.02
N GLY A 628 14.40 -0.47 7.39
CA GLY A 628 13.40 0.43 6.82
C GLY A 628 13.64 1.87 7.28
N ALA A 629 14.12 2.74 6.39
CA ALA A 629 14.62 4.07 6.79
C ALA A 629 13.64 5.22 6.56
N ASN A 630 12.55 5.00 5.81
CA ASN A 630 11.66 6.06 5.31
C ASN A 630 10.22 5.90 5.81
N PRO A 631 9.85 6.47 6.97
CA PRO A 631 8.55 6.22 7.60
C PRO A 631 7.35 6.81 6.84
N TRP A 632 7.55 7.69 5.86
CA TRP A 632 6.48 8.22 5.02
C TRP A 632 5.98 7.21 3.96
N ILE A 633 6.76 6.17 3.66
CA ILE A 633 6.32 5.02 2.86
C ILE A 633 5.41 4.16 3.75
N THR A 634 4.19 3.87 3.28
CA THR A 634 3.16 3.21 4.09
C THR A 634 3.61 1.89 4.71
N SER A 635 4.28 1.04 3.93
CA SER A 635 4.78 -0.25 4.42
C SER A 635 5.87 -0.11 5.48
N ILE A 636 6.76 0.87 5.31
CA ILE A 636 7.84 1.15 6.26
C ILE A 636 7.30 1.90 7.48
N GLY A 637 6.38 2.86 7.29
CA GLY A 637 5.74 3.58 8.40
C GLY A 637 5.08 2.68 9.43
N ASN A 638 4.53 1.56 9.01
CA ASN A 638 3.94 0.56 9.89
C ASN A 638 4.97 -0.16 10.80
N LEU A 639 6.26 -0.09 10.48
CA LEU A 639 7.33 -0.65 11.32
C LEU A 639 7.69 0.25 12.51
N TYR A 640 7.26 1.51 12.48
CA TYR A 640 7.56 2.51 13.50
C TYR A 640 6.43 2.71 14.53
N THR A 641 5.42 1.84 14.54
CA THR A 641 4.30 1.93 15.50
C THR A 641 4.71 1.41 16.87
N LEU A 642 4.03 1.93 17.89
CA LEU A 642 4.18 1.51 19.30
C LEU A 642 4.09 -0.02 19.42
N GLU A 643 3.07 -0.60 18.78
CA GLU A 643 2.79 -2.04 18.81
C GLU A 643 3.93 -2.85 18.16
N ASN A 644 4.53 -2.33 17.09
CA ASN A 644 5.67 -3.01 16.47
C ASN A 644 6.94 -2.92 17.33
N PHE A 645 7.21 -1.78 17.93
CA PHE A 645 8.33 -1.66 18.88
C PHE A 645 8.13 -2.56 20.11
N GLN A 646 6.89 -2.72 20.61
CA GLN A 646 6.58 -3.68 21.68
C GLN A 646 6.86 -5.12 21.24
N ARG A 647 6.56 -5.49 19.98
CA ARG A 647 6.91 -6.83 19.44
C ARG A 647 8.42 -7.02 19.38
N ILE A 648 9.17 -6.02 18.93
CA ILE A 648 10.64 -6.04 18.90
C ILE A 648 11.19 -6.18 20.33
N ARG A 649 10.70 -5.36 21.27
CA ARG A 649 11.10 -5.42 22.68
C ARG A 649 10.82 -6.81 23.29
N ARG A 650 9.67 -7.41 23.00
CA ARG A 650 9.33 -8.77 23.42
C ARG A 650 10.31 -9.81 22.83
N ALA A 651 10.72 -9.65 21.59
CA ALA A 651 11.61 -10.58 20.92
C ALA A 651 13.06 -10.49 21.44
N LEU A 652 13.49 -9.31 21.87
CA LEU A 652 14.83 -9.07 22.41
C LEU A 652 14.99 -9.65 23.83
N ARG A 653 16.20 -10.15 24.11
CA ARG A 653 16.66 -10.45 25.47
C ARG A 653 16.81 -9.17 26.30
N GLU A 654 16.97 -9.30 27.63
CA GLU A 654 17.09 -8.14 28.52
C GLU A 654 18.33 -7.29 28.25
N ASP A 655 19.43 -7.91 27.77
CA ASP A 655 20.65 -7.24 27.35
C ASP A 655 20.68 -6.95 25.84
N GLY A 656 19.56 -7.18 25.14
CA GLY A 656 19.48 -7.08 23.68
C GLY A 656 19.50 -5.65 23.15
N ILE A 657 19.93 -5.48 21.92
CA ILE A 657 20.01 -4.19 21.22
C ILE A 657 19.10 -4.21 19.99
N TYR A 658 18.28 -3.18 19.85
CA TYR A 658 17.60 -2.83 18.61
C TYR A 658 18.34 -1.69 17.92
N ALA A 659 18.81 -1.90 16.69
CA ALA A 659 19.43 -0.89 15.85
C ALA A 659 18.50 -0.50 14.72
N GLN A 660 18.22 0.81 14.55
CA GLN A 660 17.33 1.33 13.50
C GLN A 660 17.99 2.47 12.75
N VAL A 661 18.15 2.31 11.45
CA VAL A 661 18.54 3.41 10.54
C VAL A 661 17.35 4.31 10.27
N PHE A 662 17.57 5.61 10.25
CA PHE A 662 16.55 6.61 9.95
C PHE A 662 17.08 7.75 9.09
N TYR A 663 16.40 8.02 7.96
CA TYR A 663 16.76 9.13 7.07
C TYR A 663 16.10 10.43 7.55
N VAL A 664 16.89 11.23 8.27
CA VAL A 664 16.53 12.54 8.78
C VAL A 664 16.26 13.53 7.64
N GLY A 665 17.05 13.47 6.58
CA GLY A 665 16.95 14.36 5.42
C GLY A 665 15.62 14.23 4.62
N GLU A 666 14.81 13.24 4.95
CA GLU A 666 13.47 13.01 4.38
C GLU A 666 12.38 13.06 5.46
N SER A 667 12.66 13.69 6.58
CA SER A 667 11.74 13.83 7.70
C SER A 667 11.64 15.29 8.13
N THR A 668 10.74 15.57 9.06
CA THR A 668 10.55 16.88 9.68
C THR A 668 10.77 16.76 11.19
N ASN A 669 10.99 17.89 11.87
CA ASN A 669 11.09 17.92 13.33
C ASN A 669 9.89 17.22 13.98
N THR A 670 8.69 17.54 13.52
CA THR A 670 7.45 16.98 14.06
C THR A 670 7.39 15.46 13.89
N ALA A 671 7.68 14.92 12.70
CA ALA A 671 7.64 13.48 12.45
C ALA A 671 8.76 12.75 13.22
N PHE A 672 9.95 13.32 13.28
CA PHE A 672 11.08 12.78 14.03
C PHE A 672 10.77 12.69 15.53
N LEU A 673 10.22 13.75 16.13
CA LEU A 673 9.86 13.78 17.55
C LEU A 673 8.75 12.78 17.89
N VAL A 674 7.75 12.62 17.04
CA VAL A 674 6.70 11.58 17.21
C VAL A 674 7.32 10.18 17.20
N LEU A 675 8.23 9.92 16.26
CA LEU A 675 8.94 8.64 16.19
C LEU A 675 9.81 8.41 17.43
N LEU A 676 10.58 9.42 17.83
CA LEU A 676 11.47 9.31 19.00
C LEU A 676 10.67 9.08 20.29
N ARG A 677 9.52 9.75 20.47
CA ARG A 677 8.59 9.49 21.60
C ARG A 677 8.08 8.06 21.55
N THR A 678 7.66 7.58 20.38
CA THR A 678 7.13 6.23 20.22
C THR A 678 8.19 5.18 20.59
N LEU A 679 9.42 5.38 20.15
CA LEU A 679 10.54 4.49 20.47
C LEU A 679 10.86 4.53 21.98
N ARG A 680 10.90 5.73 22.57
CA ARG A 680 11.20 5.95 24.00
C ARG A 680 10.12 5.41 24.92
N GLU A 681 8.86 5.37 24.47
CA GLU A 681 7.75 4.76 25.23
C GLU A 681 7.98 3.26 25.50
N VAL A 682 8.70 2.59 24.60
CA VAL A 682 8.93 1.14 24.67
C VAL A 682 10.32 0.81 25.24
N PHE A 683 11.32 1.60 24.87
CA PHE A 683 12.71 1.37 25.24
C PHE A 683 13.22 2.41 26.23
N PRO A 684 13.56 2.00 27.46
CA PRO A 684 14.10 2.90 28.48
C PRO A 684 15.43 3.56 28.12
N TYR A 685 16.21 2.92 27.23
CA TYR A 685 17.52 3.41 26.83
C TYR A 685 17.55 3.58 25.31
N VAL A 686 17.62 4.83 24.83
CA VAL A 686 17.73 5.18 23.42
C VAL A 686 18.95 6.06 23.22
N TYR A 687 19.88 5.58 22.43
CA TYR A 687 21.11 6.28 22.02
C TYR A 687 20.95 6.72 20.57
N ILE A 688 21.41 7.93 20.23
CA ILE A 688 21.39 8.43 18.85
C ILE A 688 22.83 8.56 18.36
N PHE A 689 23.11 7.92 17.21
CA PHE A 689 24.33 8.09 16.46
C PHE A 689 24.00 8.86 15.19
N ARG A 690 24.69 9.98 14.97
CA ARG A 690 24.51 10.81 13.78
C ARG A 690 25.62 10.51 12.79
N ILE A 691 25.34 9.72 11.76
CA ILE A 691 26.31 9.38 10.72
C ILE A 691 26.65 10.64 9.91
N ASN A 692 25.63 11.38 9.48
CA ASN A 692 25.76 12.67 8.80
C ASN A 692 24.49 13.51 9.05
N PRO A 693 24.38 14.74 8.54
CA PRO A 693 23.19 15.58 8.74
C PRO A 693 21.87 14.98 8.26
N ARG A 694 21.93 13.93 7.43
CA ARG A 694 20.74 13.31 6.82
C ARG A 694 20.40 11.90 7.35
N VAL A 695 21.31 11.28 8.11
CA VAL A 695 21.15 9.88 8.55
C VAL A 695 21.53 9.72 10.01
N VAL A 696 20.64 9.18 10.79
CA VAL A 696 20.89 8.77 12.17
C VAL A 696 20.65 7.27 12.35
N VAL A 697 21.29 6.71 13.37
CA VAL A 697 21.05 5.35 13.86
C VAL A 697 20.60 5.44 15.31
N PHE A 698 19.46 4.85 15.60
CA PHE A 698 19.02 4.64 16.97
C PHE A 698 19.54 3.29 17.44
N LEU A 699 20.20 3.27 18.62
CA LEU A 699 20.37 2.04 19.39
C LEU A 699 19.41 2.11 20.58
N ALA A 700 18.46 1.19 20.64
CA ALA A 700 17.48 1.12 21.70
C ALA A 700 17.60 -0.21 22.44
N SER A 701 17.49 -0.18 23.77
CA SER A 701 17.69 -1.37 24.58
C SER A 701 16.79 -1.37 25.82
N PRO A 702 16.44 -2.57 26.34
CA PRO A 702 15.70 -2.72 27.59
C PRO A 702 16.47 -2.26 28.82
N GLY A 703 17.78 -2.52 28.84
CA GLY A 703 18.73 -2.12 29.87
C GLY A 703 19.82 -1.20 29.31
N PRO A 704 20.66 -0.58 30.15
CA PRO A 704 21.77 0.23 29.68
C PRO A 704 22.76 -0.62 28.90
N ILE A 705 23.20 -0.11 27.76
CA ILE A 705 24.26 -0.76 26.98
C ILE A 705 25.57 -0.58 27.74
N ARG A 706 26.21 -1.69 28.14
CA ARG A 706 27.48 -1.73 28.87
C ARG A 706 28.48 -2.56 28.09
N PRO A 707 29.26 -1.98 27.17
CA PRO A 707 30.22 -2.71 26.37
C PRO A 707 31.33 -3.31 27.21
N ASP A 708 31.73 -4.56 26.88
CA ASP A 708 33.03 -5.08 27.32
C ASP A 708 34.09 -4.54 26.36
N TRP A 709 34.86 -3.53 26.79
CA TRP A 709 35.81 -2.82 25.94
C TRP A 709 36.96 -3.70 25.44
N LYS A 710 37.33 -4.78 26.15
CA LYS A 710 38.28 -5.78 25.65
C LYS A 710 37.68 -6.54 24.45
N ALA A 711 36.46 -7.01 24.61
CA ALA A 711 35.76 -7.70 23.53
C ALA A 711 35.43 -6.77 22.36
N VAL A 712 35.10 -5.49 22.62
CA VAL A 712 34.86 -4.48 21.58
C VAL A 712 36.14 -4.24 20.76
N ALA A 713 37.28 -4.00 21.42
CA ALA A 713 38.57 -3.80 20.76
C ALA A 713 38.97 -5.03 19.92
N TYR A 714 38.81 -6.23 20.47
CA TYR A 714 39.07 -7.47 19.73
C TYR A 714 38.18 -7.59 18.47
N ARG A 715 36.86 -7.30 18.61
CA ARG A 715 35.94 -7.38 17.46
C ARG A 715 36.22 -6.32 16.39
N ALA A 716 36.67 -5.12 16.79
CA ALA A 716 37.03 -4.05 15.85
C ALA A 716 38.30 -4.42 15.01
N GLU A 717 39.18 -5.25 15.53
CA GLU A 717 40.39 -5.69 14.85
C GLU A 717 40.18 -6.94 13.95
N ILE A 718 38.96 -7.50 13.89
CA ILE A 718 38.62 -8.53 12.91
C ILE A 718 38.89 -8.00 11.50
N PRO A 719 39.73 -8.66 10.67
CA PRO A 719 40.19 -8.10 9.39
C PRO A 719 39.04 -7.58 8.47
N LEU A 720 37.96 -8.34 8.37
CA LEU A 720 36.80 -7.95 7.55
C LEU A 720 36.01 -6.78 8.17
N VAL A 721 35.93 -6.69 9.49
CA VAL A 721 35.31 -5.54 10.19
C VAL A 721 36.12 -4.28 9.96
N ARG A 722 37.43 -4.37 10.12
CA ARG A 722 38.35 -3.25 9.85
C ARG A 722 38.25 -2.79 8.39
N GLN A 723 38.19 -3.73 7.44
CA GLN A 723 38.04 -3.42 6.03
C GLN A 723 36.72 -2.67 5.74
N ASP A 724 35.63 -3.04 6.39
CA ASP A 724 34.35 -2.34 6.24
C ASP A 724 34.40 -0.92 6.81
N LEU A 725 35.03 -0.74 7.96
CA LEU A 725 35.22 0.58 8.55
C LEU A 725 36.09 1.46 7.66
N GLU A 726 37.20 0.91 7.11
CA GLU A 726 38.06 1.59 6.15
C GLU A 726 37.31 1.97 4.86
N PHE A 727 36.47 1.07 4.35
CA PHE A 727 35.57 1.36 3.22
C PHE A 727 34.62 2.52 3.53
N ALA A 728 34.13 2.59 4.78
CA ALA A 728 33.37 3.69 5.31
C ALA A 728 34.23 4.93 5.65
N ARG A 729 35.55 4.91 5.36
CA ARG A 729 36.49 5.97 5.67
C ARG A 729 36.62 6.28 7.17
N LEU A 730 36.46 5.25 8.01
CA LEU A 730 36.64 5.32 9.45
C LEU A 730 37.79 4.39 9.85
N THR A 731 38.87 4.95 10.38
CA THR A 731 40.05 4.18 10.76
C THR A 731 39.99 3.76 12.22
N GLY A 732 39.31 2.61 12.45
CA GLY A 732 39.23 2.00 13.79
C GLY A 732 37.97 2.43 14.56
N LEU A 733 37.98 2.19 15.85
CA LEU A 733 36.82 2.29 16.73
C LEU A 733 36.50 3.74 17.12
N LEU A 734 37.52 4.58 17.39
CA LEU A 734 37.33 5.93 17.90
C LEU A 734 36.45 6.81 17.02
N PRO A 735 36.64 6.91 15.66
CA PRO A 735 35.75 7.71 14.83
C PRO A 735 34.33 7.17 14.79
N LEU A 736 34.12 5.84 14.90
CA LEU A 736 32.77 5.27 14.98
C LEU A 736 32.04 5.70 16.26
N LEU A 737 32.72 5.69 17.42
CA LEU A 737 32.14 6.12 18.69
C LEU A 737 31.85 7.64 18.71
N LEU A 738 32.68 8.44 18.03
CA LEU A 738 32.46 9.88 17.87
C LEU A 738 31.18 10.22 17.10
N LEU A 739 30.56 9.28 16.39
CA LEU A 739 29.26 9.48 15.74
C LEU A 739 28.12 9.54 16.79
N GLN A 740 28.31 9.09 18.02
CA GLN A 740 27.28 9.21 19.05
C GLN A 740 27.00 10.69 19.36
N SER A 741 25.72 11.12 19.21
CA SER A 741 25.29 12.48 19.44
C SER A 741 24.46 12.63 20.72
N HIS A 742 23.67 11.64 21.09
CA HIS A 742 22.80 11.71 22.28
C HIS A 742 22.89 10.43 23.11
N THR A 743 22.97 10.63 24.43
CA THR A 743 22.74 9.57 25.42
C THR A 743 21.24 9.47 25.73
N PRO A 744 20.78 8.43 26.45
CA PRO A 744 19.37 8.34 26.89
C PRO A 744 18.89 9.57 27.65
N GLU A 745 19.72 10.14 28.51
CA GLU A 745 19.41 11.35 29.28
C GLU A 745 19.29 12.58 28.38
N ALA A 746 20.11 12.66 27.33
CA ALA A 746 20.01 13.73 26.34
C ALA A 746 18.73 13.60 25.50
N VAL A 747 18.35 12.38 25.16
CA VAL A 747 17.07 12.11 24.48
C VAL A 747 15.90 12.53 25.38
N ASP A 748 15.93 12.22 26.68
CA ASP A 748 14.90 12.64 27.61
C ASP A 748 14.81 14.16 27.73
N ARG A 749 15.94 14.86 27.83
CA ARG A 749 15.98 16.35 27.83
C ARG A 749 15.44 16.93 26.52
N LEU A 750 15.78 16.32 25.37
CA LEU A 750 15.26 16.73 24.08
C LEU A 750 13.73 16.61 24.05
N LEU A 751 13.17 15.48 24.46
CA LEU A 751 11.73 15.24 24.49
C LEU A 751 10.97 16.12 25.49
N GLN A 752 11.60 16.46 26.64
CA GLN A 752 11.01 17.38 27.62
C GLN A 752 10.93 18.83 27.10
N LYS A 753 11.92 19.27 26.33
CA LYS A 753 11.93 20.59 25.69
C LYS A 753 11.05 20.69 24.45
N ALA A 754 10.80 19.57 23.81
CA ALA A 754 10.01 19.51 22.58
C ALA A 754 8.52 19.77 22.85
N PRO A 755 7.78 20.38 21.92
CA PRO A 755 6.32 20.54 22.03
C PRO A 755 5.64 19.19 22.30
N PRO A 756 4.57 19.14 23.12
CA PRO A 756 3.84 17.89 23.35
C PRO A 756 3.31 17.33 22.03
N GLY A 757 3.28 16.02 21.92
CA GLY A 757 2.83 15.37 20.68
C GLY A 757 2.46 13.92 20.94
N PRO A 758 1.74 13.28 20.00
CA PRO A 758 1.29 11.91 20.13
C PRO A 758 2.44 10.91 19.97
N VAL A 759 2.17 9.67 20.34
CA VAL A 759 2.92 8.49 19.87
C VAL A 759 2.27 7.96 18.59
N HIS A 760 3.05 7.31 17.75
CA HIS A 760 2.57 6.67 16.53
C HIS A 760 2.10 5.25 16.82
N THR A 761 0.83 4.94 16.55
CA THR A 761 0.20 3.64 16.84
C THR A 761 -0.45 3.05 15.60
N ASP A 762 -0.74 1.74 15.64
CA ASP A 762 -1.55 1.06 14.62
C ASP A 762 -2.96 1.64 14.51
N GLU A 763 -3.45 2.28 15.59
CA GLU A 763 -4.77 2.90 15.63
C GLU A 763 -4.80 4.27 14.95
N ASN A 764 -3.83 5.14 15.26
CA ASN A 764 -3.87 6.53 14.76
C ASN A 764 -3.17 6.73 13.42
N LEU A 765 -2.33 5.78 12.98
CA LEU A 765 -1.55 5.83 11.74
C LEU A 765 -0.91 7.21 11.49
N TRP A 766 -0.40 7.84 12.56
CA TRP A 766 -0.06 9.27 12.57
C TRP A 766 0.96 9.63 11.48
N ILE A 767 2.06 8.86 11.40
CA ILE A 767 3.14 9.12 10.45
C ILE A 767 2.68 8.90 8.99
N PRO A 768 2.16 7.72 8.58
CA PRO A 768 1.74 7.49 7.19
C PRO A 768 0.69 8.47 6.66
N LEU A 769 -0.16 9.01 7.54
CA LEU A 769 -1.21 9.95 7.13
C LEU A 769 -0.74 11.41 7.03
N ARG A 770 0.25 11.81 7.85
CA ARG A 770 0.71 13.21 7.95
C ARG A 770 2.07 13.46 7.31
N ALA A 771 2.96 12.47 7.30
CA ALA A 771 4.31 12.63 6.75
C ALA A 771 4.32 13.14 5.30
N PRO A 772 3.42 12.71 4.38
CA PRO A 772 3.41 13.26 3.02
C PRO A 772 3.21 14.78 2.98
N ARG A 773 2.32 15.32 3.85
CA ARG A 773 2.10 16.76 3.96
C ARG A 773 3.30 17.47 4.59
N LEU A 774 3.81 16.94 5.68
CA LEU A 774 4.97 17.51 6.38
C LEU A 774 6.20 17.53 5.47
N TYR A 775 6.42 16.45 4.73
CA TYR A 775 7.49 16.37 3.76
C TYR A 775 7.33 17.39 2.62
N PHE A 776 6.09 17.61 2.14
CA PHE A 776 5.81 18.64 1.13
C PHE A 776 6.11 20.05 1.65
N THR A 777 5.78 20.36 2.89
CA THR A 777 5.99 21.69 3.48
C THR A 777 7.46 22.03 3.73
N GLY A 778 8.35 21.02 3.68
CA GLY A 778 9.79 21.23 3.80
C GLY A 778 10.23 21.76 5.16
N GLU A 779 9.47 21.47 6.22
CA GLU A 779 9.91 21.78 7.59
C GLU A 779 11.29 21.16 7.82
N PRO A 780 12.33 21.98 8.11
CA PRO A 780 13.68 21.44 8.28
C PRO A 780 13.77 20.55 9.50
N LEU A 781 14.67 19.57 9.47
CA LEU A 781 14.99 18.80 10.65
C LEU A 781 16.29 19.35 11.26
N ASP A 782 16.14 20.29 12.17
CA ASP A 782 17.21 20.97 12.92
C ASP A 782 17.17 20.70 14.43
N VAL A 783 16.16 19.99 14.90
CA VAL A 783 15.94 19.69 16.32
C VAL A 783 17.14 19.01 16.99
N LEU A 784 17.94 18.27 16.23
CA LEU A 784 19.15 17.63 16.73
C LEU A 784 20.34 18.61 16.83
N ASP A 785 20.34 19.71 16.09
CA ASP A 785 21.49 20.60 15.98
C ASP A 785 21.72 21.40 17.28
N GLY A 786 20.63 21.83 17.92
CA GLY A 786 20.70 22.60 19.18
C GLY A 786 20.86 21.75 20.45
N THR A 787 20.81 20.43 20.35
CA THR A 787 20.78 19.50 21.50
C THR A 787 21.88 18.45 21.46
N ASP A 788 22.71 18.44 20.42
CA ASP A 788 23.82 17.51 20.25
C ASP A 788 24.85 17.68 21.35
N GLN A 789 25.06 16.65 22.17
CA GLN A 789 26.00 16.69 23.30
C GLN A 789 27.44 16.91 22.87
N ARG A 790 27.83 16.51 21.66
CA ARG A 790 29.18 16.74 21.11
C ARG A 790 29.45 18.23 20.89
N ILE A 791 28.40 19.05 20.70
CA ILE A 791 28.53 20.48 20.41
C ILE A 791 28.32 21.32 21.69
N HIS A 792 27.42 20.88 22.59
CA HIS A 792 26.87 21.73 23.65
C HIS A 792 26.95 21.19 25.08
N GLY A 793 27.51 20.00 25.33
CA GLY A 793 27.48 19.42 26.66
C GLY A 793 28.71 18.62 27.10
N PRO A 794 28.89 18.39 28.41
CA PRO A 794 29.93 17.51 28.90
C PRO A 794 29.71 16.07 28.40
N LEU A 795 30.79 15.44 27.98
CA LEU A 795 30.82 14.10 27.42
C LEU A 795 30.74 12.98 28.48
N GLU A 796 30.23 13.28 29.65
CA GLU A 796 30.34 12.40 30.85
C GLU A 796 29.76 10.99 30.64
N ASN A 797 28.78 10.83 29.72
CA ASN A 797 28.08 9.56 29.50
C ASN A 797 28.18 9.05 28.04
N LEU A 798 29.14 9.50 27.25
CA LEU A 798 29.35 9.00 25.91
C LEU A 798 30.21 7.71 25.91
N PHE A 799 29.93 6.80 25.00
CA PHE A 799 30.77 5.59 24.82
C PHE A 799 32.24 5.94 24.54
N VAL A 800 32.51 7.08 23.93
CA VAL A 800 33.86 7.55 23.70
C VAL A 800 34.59 7.84 25.01
N SER A 801 33.94 8.39 26.04
CA SER A 801 34.56 8.64 27.34
C SER A 801 34.92 7.36 28.09
N GLU A 802 34.10 6.33 27.99
CA GLU A 802 34.39 5.00 28.55
C GLU A 802 35.53 4.31 27.81
N TYR A 803 35.55 4.38 26.48
CA TYR A 803 36.60 3.82 25.65
C TYR A 803 37.95 4.47 25.95
N VAL A 804 38.00 5.80 26.05
CA VAL A 804 39.24 6.54 26.35
C VAL A 804 39.82 6.18 27.71
N ARG A 805 38.99 5.87 28.72
CA ARG A 805 39.46 5.35 30.00
C ARG A 805 40.08 3.95 29.88
N PHE A 806 39.58 3.14 28.97
CA PHE A 806 40.09 1.80 28.71
C PHE A 806 41.37 1.85 27.88
N GLN A 807 41.37 2.64 26.78
CA GLN A 807 42.53 2.77 25.86
C GLN A 807 42.69 4.26 25.46
N PRO A 808 43.53 5.00 26.15
CA PRO A 808 43.77 6.43 25.83
C PRO A 808 44.36 6.60 24.42
N PRO A 809 43.65 7.30 23.49
CA PRO A 809 44.19 7.56 22.16
C PRO A 809 45.30 8.61 22.17
N SER A 810 46.26 8.52 21.25
CA SER A 810 47.25 9.54 21.00
C SER A 810 46.62 10.79 20.41
N ASP A 811 47.32 11.95 20.46
CA ASP A 811 46.86 13.21 19.82
C ASP A 811 46.74 13.05 18.31
N GLU A 812 47.52 12.18 17.69
CA GLU A 812 47.42 11.88 16.27
C GLU A 812 46.12 11.09 15.95
N ASP A 813 45.78 10.11 16.81
CA ASP A 813 44.55 9.33 16.66
C ASP A 813 43.30 10.21 16.80
N TRP A 814 43.29 11.11 17.75
CA TRP A 814 42.24 12.10 17.91
C TRP A 814 42.08 12.99 16.67
N ASN A 815 43.17 13.57 16.19
CA ASN A 815 43.15 14.45 15.02
C ASN A 815 42.69 13.72 13.77
N ARG A 816 43.09 12.44 13.61
CA ARG A 816 42.66 11.61 12.51
C ARG A 816 41.17 11.30 12.61
N ALA A 817 40.69 10.80 13.75
CA ALA A 817 39.30 10.46 13.96
C ALA A 817 38.34 11.66 13.77
N ILE A 818 38.71 12.83 14.24
CA ILE A 818 37.91 14.05 14.05
C ILE A 818 37.82 14.42 12.56
N ARG A 819 38.95 14.38 11.82
CA ARG A 819 38.95 14.67 10.36
C ARG A 819 38.05 13.68 9.60
N GLU A 820 38.11 12.39 9.95
CA GLU A 820 37.29 11.36 9.33
C GLU A 820 35.80 11.59 9.56
N VAL A 821 35.38 11.92 10.78
CA VAL A 821 33.98 12.22 11.09
C VAL A 821 33.53 13.54 10.45
N GLN A 822 34.40 14.55 10.38
CA GLN A 822 34.13 15.80 9.66
C GLN A 822 33.91 15.58 8.15
N ALA A 823 34.63 14.65 7.55
CA ALA A 823 34.49 14.29 6.13
C ALA A 823 33.08 13.73 5.80
N TRP A 824 32.38 13.22 6.79
CA TRP A 824 30.97 12.80 6.66
C TRP A 824 29.97 13.98 6.75
N GLY A 825 30.46 15.22 6.94
CA GLY A 825 29.62 16.43 7.05
C GLY A 825 28.91 16.56 8.40
N ASN A 826 29.38 15.85 9.43
CA ASN A 826 28.69 15.79 10.72
C ASN A 826 28.93 16.99 11.63
N PHE A 827 29.92 17.80 11.33
CA PHE A 827 30.32 18.95 12.14
C PHE A 827 30.37 20.21 11.29
N PRO A 828 29.28 20.97 11.22
CA PRO A 828 29.26 22.28 10.57
C PRO A 828 30.12 23.31 11.33
N ILE A 829 30.45 23.05 12.60
CA ILE A 829 31.28 23.92 13.45
C ILE A 829 32.59 23.17 13.72
N PRO A 830 33.75 23.81 13.58
CA PRO A 830 35.00 23.20 13.99
C PRO A 830 34.95 22.87 15.48
N ILE A 831 34.88 21.57 15.80
CA ILE A 831 35.03 21.17 17.19
C ILE A 831 36.47 21.43 17.58
N ASP A 832 36.69 22.29 18.61
CA ASP A 832 37.98 22.33 19.25
C ASP A 832 38.19 21.01 20.00
N TRP A 833 38.91 20.08 19.37
CA TRP A 833 39.22 18.78 19.96
C TRP A 833 40.00 18.91 21.27
N ARG A 834 40.65 20.04 21.50
CA ARG A 834 41.36 20.35 22.76
C ARG A 834 40.34 20.53 23.89
N TRP A 835 39.27 21.26 23.63
CA TRP A 835 38.14 21.39 24.58
C TRP A 835 37.47 20.03 24.80
N PHE A 836 37.23 19.25 23.76
CA PHE A 836 36.67 17.93 23.84
C PHE A 836 37.59 17.00 24.68
N LYS A 837 38.89 16.99 24.45
CA LYS A 837 39.88 16.24 25.21
C LYS A 837 39.96 16.73 26.67
N ALA A 838 39.87 18.02 26.90
CA ALA A 838 39.89 18.61 28.25
C ALA A 838 38.61 18.33 29.07
N SER A 839 37.47 18.11 28.39
CA SER A 839 36.19 17.75 29.02
C SER A 839 36.05 16.27 29.36
N LEU A 840 36.94 15.40 28.80
CA LEU A 840 36.96 13.98 29.18
C LEU A 840 37.47 13.81 30.60
N PRO A 841 36.89 12.88 31.38
CA PRO A 841 37.44 12.53 32.68
C PRO A 841 38.90 12.10 32.55
N ARG A 842 39.76 12.65 33.36
CA ARG A 842 41.16 12.23 33.42
C ARG A 842 41.23 10.77 33.84
N PRO A 843 42.14 9.96 33.30
CA PRO A 843 42.24 8.53 33.61
C PRO A 843 42.43 8.25 35.10
#